data_77ab325b60170150e83ab9996636d1f7
#
_entry.id   77ab325b60170150e83ab9996636d1f7
#
_cell.length_a   1.000
_cell.length_b   1.000
_cell.length_c   1.000
_cell.angle_alpha   90.00
_cell.angle_beta   90.00
_cell.angle_gamma   90.00
#
_symmetry.space_group_name_H-M   'P 1'
#
loop_
_entity.id
_entity.type
_entity.pdbx_description
1 polymer ?
#
loop_
_entity_poly.entity_id
_entity_poly.type
_entity_poly.pdbx_seq_one_letter_code
_entity_poly.pdbx_strand_id
1 'polypeptide(L)'
;MTESKMNHAIVSTITDRCKRCYSCIRECPAAAIRVIDAQAKVIEERCIACGHCVKVCSQDAKQILSEIDETNQLLQSGKAVAIVAPSFAASFPDQYKKIPTALRKLGFNKVIETAFGADLIANDYMALIKSDNNKTVISSACPAVVSFIQKYYVDLIPNLAQVVSPMIALGRYLKESDGDDLKIVFIGPCVAKKHEAEDDDVAGVIDSVLTFTELKQMFNEQNININELENSDFDQPHAMMGKAYPLAGGLIKTIDVSGDILEKDIIVVEGKKKVLEIIEEISNNHINAKFTDILFCEGCISGPAIDTKLNYYARREKVINYINEKINNVDKRVWKSNLYNARKLNLHRKFIADNQRRPYPSEEKIKEILAQTKKYNAKDELNCGACGYPTCREYAVAIAKGIAEKEMCLPYLLDELKLAYDNLSNTEEQLRVAEKLASIGQLAAGVAHEINNPLGTILLYASMLKKDLEKIYNDDQRTEDLELIVEEANRCKNIVANLLNFARQGKLNLKEFDLTETLREVLKPFTFNPAYRQIDFKFDIIENNFTITGDEEQLKQVFINIIKNACDAMTEVDHKKELKVVLSADNNNFKIEIVDTGNGIPKENQSKVFTPFFTTKSMGKGTGLGLAISYGIIKMHKGNITFTSEEGKGTTFKVVLPKHQAFQINEANEGAEAL
;
A
#
# COMPACT_ATOMS: atom_id res chain seq x y z
N MET A 1 -23.05 -16.06 -36.99
CA MET A 1 -22.99 -15.91 -35.56
C MET A 1 -21.54 -15.58 -35.22
N THR A 2 -21.18 -14.29 -35.13
CA THR A 2 -19.85 -13.82 -34.78
C THR A 2 -19.78 -13.81 -33.26
N GLU A 3 -18.91 -14.67 -32.71
CA GLU A 3 -18.53 -14.61 -31.30
C GLU A 3 -18.03 -13.19 -31.00
N SER A 4 -18.65 -12.55 -30.04
CA SER A 4 -18.23 -11.25 -29.54
C SER A 4 -16.74 -11.35 -29.13
N LYS A 5 -15.87 -10.55 -29.78
CA LYS A 5 -14.50 -10.35 -29.31
C LYS A 5 -14.61 -9.99 -27.82
N MET A 6 -14.09 -10.84 -26.95
CA MET A 6 -13.98 -10.55 -25.52
C MET A 6 -13.28 -9.20 -25.38
N ASN A 7 -13.89 -8.28 -24.65
CA ASN A 7 -13.31 -6.99 -24.25
C ASN A 7 -11.95 -7.26 -23.58
N HIS A 8 -10.87 -7.02 -24.29
CA HIS A 8 -9.53 -7.07 -23.73
C HIS A 8 -9.05 -5.64 -23.50
N ALA A 9 -8.69 -5.33 -22.26
CA ALA A 9 -8.15 -4.02 -21.89
C ALA A 9 -6.96 -3.65 -22.79
N ILE A 10 -7.05 -2.55 -23.53
CA ILE A 10 -5.98 -2.06 -24.42
C ILE A 10 -4.66 -1.83 -23.70
N VAL A 11 -4.74 -1.51 -22.40
CA VAL A 11 -3.55 -1.38 -21.55
C VAL A 11 -3.73 -2.27 -20.33
N SER A 12 -2.81 -3.19 -20.11
CA SER A 12 -2.79 -4.11 -18.98
C SER A 12 -1.56 -3.94 -18.10
N THR A 13 -1.48 -4.73 -17.03
CA THR A 13 -0.34 -4.69 -16.08
C THR A 13 0.33 -6.06 -16.02
N ILE A 14 1.64 -6.09 -16.22
CA ILE A 14 2.48 -7.26 -15.96
C ILE A 14 2.70 -7.35 -14.45
N THR A 15 2.10 -8.34 -13.81
CA THR A 15 2.00 -8.48 -12.35
C THR A 15 3.37 -8.46 -11.68
N ASP A 16 4.31 -9.28 -12.16
CA ASP A 16 5.61 -9.48 -11.52
C ASP A 16 6.53 -8.24 -11.60
N ARG A 17 6.31 -7.37 -12.58
CA ARG A 17 7.08 -6.15 -12.78
C ARG A 17 6.56 -4.97 -11.94
N CYS A 18 5.29 -4.99 -11.52
CA CYS A 18 4.69 -3.87 -10.80
C CYS A 18 5.23 -3.77 -9.37
N LYS A 19 5.93 -2.67 -9.04
CA LYS A 19 6.49 -2.38 -7.70
C LYS A 19 5.67 -1.39 -6.88
N ARG A 20 4.42 -1.14 -7.24
CA ARG A 20 3.49 -0.24 -6.52
C ARG A 20 4.06 1.17 -6.27
N CYS A 21 4.80 1.72 -7.23
CA CYS A 21 5.33 3.09 -7.13
C CYS A 21 4.27 4.18 -7.35
N TYR A 22 3.04 3.80 -7.73
CA TYR A 22 1.87 4.64 -7.99
C TYR A 22 2.03 5.70 -9.10
N SER A 23 3.15 5.73 -9.84
CA SER A 23 3.38 6.71 -10.91
C SER A 23 2.28 6.69 -11.97
N CYS A 24 1.84 5.51 -12.39
CA CYS A 24 0.74 5.36 -13.36
C CYS A 24 -0.62 5.86 -12.81
N ILE A 25 -0.87 5.74 -11.50
CA ILE A 25 -2.08 6.25 -10.83
C ILE A 25 -2.05 7.77 -10.78
N ARG A 26 -0.93 8.35 -10.32
CA ARG A 26 -0.73 9.81 -10.24
C ARG A 26 -0.90 10.50 -11.59
N GLU A 27 -0.39 9.85 -12.61
CA GLU A 27 -0.36 10.43 -13.96
C GLU A 27 -1.58 10.11 -14.80
N CYS A 28 -2.52 9.29 -14.30
CA CYS A 28 -3.71 8.92 -15.05
C CYS A 28 -4.75 10.05 -15.06
N PRO A 29 -5.02 10.69 -16.22
CA PRO A 29 -5.96 11.80 -16.30
C PRO A 29 -7.41 11.39 -16.06
N ALA A 30 -7.72 10.12 -16.32
CA ALA A 30 -9.05 9.54 -16.20
C ALA A 30 -9.27 8.87 -14.83
N ALA A 31 -8.28 8.88 -13.93
CA ALA A 31 -8.29 8.12 -12.70
C ALA A 31 -8.81 6.66 -12.92
N ALA A 32 -8.32 6.04 -14.00
CA ALA A 32 -8.73 4.72 -14.49
C ALA A 32 -7.79 3.60 -14.00
N ILE A 33 -6.96 3.83 -12.99
CA ILE A 33 -6.03 2.84 -12.45
C ILE A 33 -6.21 2.79 -10.95
N ARG A 34 -6.41 1.60 -10.40
CA ARG A 34 -6.48 1.35 -8.96
C ARG A 34 -5.59 0.18 -8.56
N VAL A 35 -5.28 0.09 -7.29
CA VAL A 35 -4.59 -1.08 -6.74
C VAL A 35 -5.62 -2.16 -6.41
N ILE A 36 -5.40 -3.36 -6.89
CA ILE A 36 -6.19 -4.57 -6.56
C ILE A 36 -5.19 -5.70 -6.38
N ASP A 37 -5.27 -6.43 -5.28
CA ASP A 37 -4.35 -7.53 -4.96
C ASP A 37 -2.88 -7.08 -5.05
N ALA A 38 -2.60 -5.93 -4.48
CA ALA A 38 -1.27 -5.32 -4.49
C ALA A 38 -0.72 -4.99 -5.90
N GLN A 39 -1.57 -4.85 -6.93
CA GLN A 39 -1.19 -4.54 -8.31
C GLN A 39 -1.97 -3.33 -8.85
N ALA A 40 -1.29 -2.49 -9.62
CA ALA A 40 -1.93 -1.34 -10.27
C ALA A 40 -2.68 -1.81 -11.52
N LYS A 41 -3.96 -2.17 -11.38
CA LYS A 41 -4.83 -2.64 -12.48
C LYS A 41 -5.54 -1.48 -13.16
N VAL A 42 -5.66 -1.54 -14.50
CA VAL A 42 -6.43 -0.58 -15.29
C VAL A 42 -7.91 -0.95 -15.22
N ILE A 43 -8.76 0.05 -15.00
CA ILE A 43 -10.22 -0.07 -15.05
C ILE A 43 -10.63 0.29 -16.49
N GLU A 44 -11.01 -0.69 -17.25
CA GLU A 44 -11.23 -0.59 -18.70
C GLU A 44 -12.32 0.42 -19.06
N GLU A 45 -13.47 0.37 -18.41
CA GLU A 45 -14.62 1.24 -18.67
C GLU A 45 -14.24 2.72 -18.46
N ARG A 46 -13.29 2.99 -17.59
CA ARG A 46 -12.80 4.35 -17.29
C ARG A 46 -11.64 4.78 -18.15
N CYS A 47 -10.92 3.83 -18.75
CA CYS A 47 -9.71 4.08 -19.50
C CYS A 47 -10.02 4.82 -20.82
N ILE A 48 -9.26 5.86 -21.11
CA ILE A 48 -9.32 6.61 -22.39
C ILE A 48 -8.25 6.17 -23.38
N ALA A 49 -7.59 5.07 -23.13
CA ALA A 49 -6.54 4.46 -23.95
C ALA A 49 -5.37 5.42 -24.31
N CYS A 50 -5.15 6.52 -23.59
CA CYS A 50 -4.12 7.51 -23.92
C CYS A 50 -2.67 6.98 -23.86
N GLY A 51 -2.43 5.83 -23.24
CA GLY A 51 -1.10 5.21 -23.12
C GLY A 51 -0.11 5.94 -22.20
N HIS A 52 -0.53 6.98 -21.49
CA HIS A 52 0.39 7.77 -20.65
C HIS A 52 0.97 6.95 -19.49
N CYS A 53 0.20 6.01 -18.94
CA CYS A 53 0.65 5.10 -17.90
C CYS A 53 1.78 4.16 -18.37
N VAL A 54 1.84 3.82 -19.65
CA VAL A 54 2.95 3.05 -20.25
C VAL A 54 4.22 3.90 -20.25
N LYS A 55 4.11 5.16 -20.72
CA LYS A 55 5.23 6.10 -20.82
C LYS A 55 5.88 6.42 -19.47
N VAL A 56 5.10 6.51 -18.38
CA VAL A 56 5.60 6.90 -17.04
C VAL A 56 6.02 5.73 -16.18
N CYS A 57 5.85 4.50 -16.66
CA CYS A 57 6.19 3.30 -15.90
C CYS A 57 7.68 2.98 -16.01
N SER A 58 8.46 3.38 -15.00
CA SER A 58 9.91 3.07 -14.93
C SER A 58 10.23 1.58 -14.70
N GLN A 59 9.21 0.76 -14.46
CA GLN A 59 9.35 -0.69 -14.25
C GLN A 59 8.94 -1.50 -15.47
N ASP A 60 8.57 -0.86 -16.58
CA ASP A 60 8.01 -1.50 -17.78
C ASP A 60 6.92 -2.53 -17.45
N ALA A 61 6.13 -2.21 -16.42
CA ALA A 61 5.05 -3.06 -15.92
C ALA A 61 3.71 -2.80 -16.62
N LYS A 62 3.61 -1.83 -17.50
CA LYS A 62 2.42 -1.55 -18.32
C LYS A 62 2.69 -1.99 -19.76
N GLN A 63 1.77 -2.79 -20.28
CA GLN A 63 1.85 -3.26 -21.66
C GLN A 63 0.60 -2.83 -22.44
N ILE A 64 0.78 -2.64 -23.73
CA ILE A 64 -0.29 -2.38 -24.70
C ILE A 64 -0.71 -3.71 -25.29
N LEU A 65 -1.98 -3.90 -25.54
CA LEU A 65 -2.49 -5.06 -26.27
C LEU A 65 -1.80 -5.12 -27.63
N SER A 66 -1.12 -6.25 -27.89
CA SER A 66 -0.41 -6.45 -29.15
C SER A 66 -1.36 -6.94 -30.24
N GLU A 67 -1.24 -6.38 -31.44
CA GLU A 67 -1.95 -6.83 -32.64
C GLU A 67 -0.97 -7.35 -33.70
N ILE A 68 0.22 -7.80 -33.29
CA ILE A 68 1.23 -8.38 -34.20
C ILE A 68 0.72 -9.66 -34.84
N ASP A 69 0.09 -10.53 -34.05
CA ASP A 69 -0.40 -11.84 -34.56
C ASP A 69 -1.55 -11.66 -35.56
N GLU A 70 -2.50 -10.76 -35.25
CA GLU A 70 -3.58 -10.39 -36.16
C GLU A 70 -3.02 -9.79 -37.45
N THR A 71 -2.06 -8.89 -37.35
CA THR A 71 -1.40 -8.30 -38.53
C THR A 71 -0.69 -9.37 -39.35
N ASN A 72 0.04 -10.29 -38.73
CA ASN A 72 0.72 -11.38 -39.45
C ASN A 72 -0.28 -12.26 -40.21
N GLN A 73 -1.46 -12.52 -39.66
CA GLN A 73 -2.53 -13.24 -40.35
C GLN A 73 -3.07 -12.45 -41.57
N LEU A 74 -3.25 -11.12 -41.41
CA LEU A 74 -3.69 -10.24 -42.51
C LEU A 74 -2.66 -10.20 -43.65
N LEU A 75 -1.37 -10.16 -43.34
CA LEU A 75 -0.30 -10.20 -44.34
C LEU A 75 -0.33 -11.46 -45.23
N GLN A 76 -0.70 -12.60 -44.65
CA GLN A 76 -0.84 -13.87 -45.41
C GLN A 76 -1.95 -13.82 -46.45
N SER A 77 -2.94 -12.91 -46.32
CA SER A 77 -4.04 -12.77 -47.28
C SER A 77 -3.59 -12.19 -48.64
N GLY A 78 -2.44 -11.59 -48.69
CA GLY A 78 -1.91 -10.89 -49.90
C GLY A 78 -2.67 -9.62 -50.28
N LYS A 79 -3.58 -9.12 -49.42
CA LYS A 79 -4.41 -7.91 -49.64
C LYS A 79 -4.17 -6.82 -48.57
N ALA A 80 -3.10 -6.94 -47.81
CA ALA A 80 -2.81 -6.02 -46.71
C ALA A 80 -2.20 -4.72 -47.20
N VAL A 81 -2.74 -3.60 -46.75
CA VAL A 81 -2.26 -2.23 -47.02
C VAL A 81 -1.86 -1.57 -45.70
N ALA A 82 -0.64 -1.03 -45.64
CA ALA A 82 -0.20 -0.23 -44.52
C ALA A 82 -0.56 1.24 -44.72
N ILE A 83 -1.23 1.86 -43.76
CA ILE A 83 -1.42 3.31 -43.70
C ILE A 83 -0.62 3.85 -42.50
N VAL A 84 0.41 4.68 -42.82
CA VAL A 84 1.44 5.08 -41.85
C VAL A 84 1.25 6.52 -41.39
N ALA A 85 1.17 6.72 -40.07
CA ALA A 85 1.08 8.07 -39.52
C ALA A 85 2.31 8.93 -39.80
N PRO A 86 2.14 10.20 -40.18
CA PRO A 86 3.26 11.05 -40.60
C PRO A 86 4.28 11.37 -39.48
N SER A 87 3.98 11.03 -38.24
CA SER A 87 4.91 11.06 -37.11
C SER A 87 6.02 10.00 -37.17
N PHE A 88 5.98 9.06 -38.14
CA PHE A 88 7.02 8.04 -38.33
C PHE A 88 8.42 8.61 -38.46
N ALA A 89 8.57 9.80 -39.08
CA ALA A 89 9.84 10.49 -39.19
C ALA A 89 10.47 10.87 -37.85
N ALA A 90 9.65 11.02 -36.78
CA ALA A 90 10.14 11.21 -35.39
C ALA A 90 10.57 9.89 -34.75
N SER A 91 9.93 8.78 -35.10
CA SER A 91 10.24 7.43 -34.52
C SER A 91 11.44 6.77 -35.23
N PHE A 92 11.64 7.07 -36.50
CA PHE A 92 12.72 6.55 -37.36
C PHE A 92 13.56 7.69 -37.99
N PRO A 93 14.21 8.56 -37.18
CA PRO A 93 14.73 9.85 -37.61
C PRO A 93 15.79 9.78 -38.69
N ASP A 94 16.56 8.69 -38.76
CA ASP A 94 17.64 8.51 -39.74
C ASP A 94 17.31 7.48 -40.83
N GLN A 95 16.16 6.79 -40.66
CA GLN A 95 15.76 5.67 -41.52
C GLN A 95 14.40 5.90 -42.20
N TYR A 96 13.76 7.05 -41.98
CA TYR A 96 12.38 7.29 -42.44
C TYR A 96 12.16 7.04 -43.93
N LYS A 97 13.20 7.32 -44.79
CA LYS A 97 13.14 7.07 -46.23
C LYS A 97 13.09 5.58 -46.62
N LYS A 98 13.47 4.70 -45.70
CA LYS A 98 13.55 3.25 -45.92
C LYS A 98 12.33 2.52 -45.36
N ILE A 99 11.47 3.19 -44.59
CA ILE A 99 10.28 2.60 -43.98
C ILE A 99 9.31 2.02 -45.00
N PRO A 100 9.01 2.68 -46.15
CA PRO A 100 8.11 2.08 -47.13
C PRO A 100 8.68 0.77 -47.72
N THR A 101 10.00 0.69 -47.97
CA THR A 101 10.68 -0.55 -48.40
C THR A 101 10.61 -1.63 -47.31
N ALA A 102 10.85 -1.27 -46.07
CA ALA A 102 10.78 -2.20 -44.95
C ALA A 102 9.38 -2.82 -44.77
N LEU A 103 8.34 -2.00 -44.93
CA LEU A 103 6.95 -2.46 -44.86
C LEU A 103 6.56 -3.38 -46.04
N ARG A 104 7.01 -3.05 -47.26
CA ARG A 104 6.83 -3.97 -48.41
C ARG A 104 7.54 -5.30 -48.19
N LYS A 105 8.73 -5.27 -47.57
CA LYS A 105 9.46 -6.50 -47.21
C LYS A 105 8.76 -7.34 -46.12
N LEU A 106 7.99 -6.69 -45.23
CA LEU A 106 7.11 -7.39 -44.29
C LEU A 106 5.93 -8.10 -44.97
N GLY A 107 5.59 -7.74 -46.23
CA GLY A 107 4.49 -8.34 -46.98
C GLY A 107 3.30 -7.42 -47.25
N PHE A 108 3.39 -6.13 -46.96
CA PHE A 108 2.34 -5.18 -47.34
C PHE A 108 2.38 -4.91 -48.85
N ASN A 109 1.23 -4.99 -49.52
CA ASN A 109 1.09 -4.77 -50.96
C ASN A 109 1.20 -3.30 -51.34
N LYS A 110 0.60 -2.42 -50.52
CA LYS A 110 0.68 -0.97 -50.64
C LYS A 110 1.08 -0.36 -49.31
N VAL A 111 1.81 0.75 -49.37
CA VAL A 111 2.25 1.49 -48.19
C VAL A 111 1.93 2.97 -48.41
N ILE A 112 0.91 3.48 -47.76
CA ILE A 112 0.35 4.82 -48.01
C ILE A 112 0.52 5.67 -46.74
N GLU A 113 0.65 6.97 -46.91
CA GLU A 113 0.75 7.89 -45.77
C GLU A 113 -0.62 8.32 -45.29
N THR A 114 -0.94 8.12 -44.00
CA THR A 114 -2.23 8.51 -43.37
C THR A 114 -2.51 10.02 -43.52
N ALA A 115 -1.50 10.82 -43.80
CA ALA A 115 -1.61 12.25 -44.00
C ALA A 115 -2.63 12.65 -45.08
N PHE A 116 -2.87 11.81 -46.11
CA PHE A 116 -3.90 12.09 -47.12
C PHE A 116 -5.30 12.08 -46.50
N GLY A 117 -5.55 11.23 -45.49
CA GLY A 117 -6.80 11.27 -44.73
C GLY A 117 -7.03 12.62 -44.03
N ALA A 118 -5.95 13.30 -43.59
CA ALA A 118 -6.05 14.65 -43.04
C ALA A 118 -6.43 15.70 -44.11
N ASP A 119 -5.89 15.58 -45.31
CA ASP A 119 -6.29 16.44 -46.43
C ASP A 119 -7.74 16.22 -46.83
N LEU A 120 -8.28 14.98 -46.73
CA LEU A 120 -9.69 14.66 -47.02
C LEU A 120 -10.68 15.41 -46.09
N ILE A 121 -10.39 15.44 -44.77
CA ILE A 121 -11.30 16.03 -43.75
C ILE A 121 -11.13 17.56 -43.63
N ALA A 122 -10.15 18.15 -44.30
CA ALA A 122 -9.80 19.56 -44.17
C ALA A 122 -11.00 20.48 -44.51
N ASN A 123 -11.76 20.16 -45.57
CA ASN A 123 -12.90 20.94 -45.99
C ASN A 123 -14.05 20.90 -44.98
N ASP A 124 -14.29 19.76 -44.30
CA ASP A 124 -15.34 19.62 -43.28
C ASP A 124 -15.01 20.47 -42.05
N TYR A 125 -13.75 20.45 -41.60
CA TYR A 125 -13.30 21.33 -40.54
C TYR A 125 -13.37 22.82 -40.92
N MET A 126 -13.00 23.16 -42.14
CA MET A 126 -13.15 24.54 -42.65
C MET A 126 -14.60 24.99 -42.61
N ALA A 127 -15.54 24.15 -43.01
CA ALA A 127 -16.96 24.46 -43.01
C ALA A 127 -17.46 24.65 -41.53
N LEU A 128 -17.02 23.84 -40.59
CA LEU A 128 -17.36 23.98 -39.17
C LEU A 128 -16.83 25.30 -38.57
N ILE A 129 -15.60 25.71 -38.89
CA ILE A 129 -15.00 26.96 -38.39
C ILE A 129 -15.70 28.20 -38.99
N LYS A 130 -16.15 28.11 -40.24
CA LYS A 130 -16.85 29.20 -40.89
C LYS A 130 -18.37 29.28 -40.52
N SER A 131 -18.91 28.25 -39.91
CA SER A 131 -20.31 28.23 -39.48
C SER A 131 -20.49 29.17 -38.28
N ASP A 132 -21.55 29.97 -38.31
CA ASP A 132 -21.96 30.86 -37.20
C ASP A 132 -22.61 30.06 -36.07
N ASN A 133 -21.88 29.17 -35.47
CA ASN A 133 -22.32 28.40 -34.33
C ASN A 133 -21.96 29.18 -33.03
N ASN A 134 -22.93 29.40 -32.17
CA ASN A 134 -22.74 30.01 -30.84
C ASN A 134 -22.00 29.06 -29.86
N LYS A 135 -21.43 27.93 -30.31
CA LYS A 135 -20.74 26.95 -29.49
C LYS A 135 -19.31 26.73 -29.98
N THR A 136 -18.40 26.62 -29.05
CA THR A 136 -17.03 26.24 -29.34
C THR A 136 -16.99 24.84 -29.97
N VAL A 137 -16.42 24.70 -31.14
CA VAL A 137 -16.21 23.39 -31.78
C VAL A 137 -14.85 22.83 -31.34
N ILE A 138 -14.85 21.59 -30.86
CA ILE A 138 -13.66 20.86 -30.40
C ILE A 138 -13.25 19.84 -31.48
N SER A 139 -11.97 19.81 -31.85
CA SER A 139 -11.45 18.87 -32.83
C SER A 139 -11.61 17.41 -32.34
N SER A 140 -12.07 16.50 -33.21
CA SER A 140 -12.27 15.07 -32.95
C SER A 140 -11.13 14.19 -33.46
N ALA A 141 -10.05 14.81 -33.90
CA ALA A 141 -8.90 14.10 -34.51
C ALA A 141 -8.11 13.21 -33.51
N CYS A 142 -8.12 13.58 -32.22
CA CYS A 142 -7.45 12.83 -31.16
C CYS A 142 -8.42 11.90 -30.42
N PRO A 143 -8.35 10.55 -30.60
CA PRO A 143 -9.28 9.62 -29.97
C PRO A 143 -9.27 9.66 -28.44
N ALA A 144 -8.11 9.97 -27.82
CA ALA A 144 -8.01 10.11 -26.38
C ALA A 144 -8.81 11.31 -25.85
N VAL A 145 -8.84 12.44 -26.60
CA VAL A 145 -9.69 13.62 -26.27
C VAL A 145 -11.17 13.26 -26.42
N VAL A 146 -11.53 12.60 -27.52
CA VAL A 146 -12.91 12.16 -27.76
C VAL A 146 -13.38 11.25 -26.64
N SER A 147 -12.63 10.19 -26.32
CA SER A 147 -12.96 9.27 -25.25
C SER A 147 -13.02 9.97 -23.87
N PHE A 148 -12.16 10.94 -23.62
CA PHE A 148 -12.20 11.72 -22.37
C PHE A 148 -13.47 12.57 -22.27
N ILE A 149 -13.91 13.20 -23.36
CA ILE A 149 -15.17 13.96 -23.40
C ILE A 149 -16.38 13.02 -23.25
N GLN A 150 -16.45 11.92 -24.00
CA GLN A 150 -17.54 10.93 -23.91
C GLN A 150 -17.69 10.33 -22.49
N LYS A 151 -16.57 10.14 -21.77
CA LYS A 151 -16.57 9.52 -20.44
C LYS A 151 -16.71 10.50 -19.28
N TYR A 152 -16.21 11.72 -19.41
CA TYR A 152 -16.09 12.64 -18.26
C TYR A 152 -16.74 14.01 -18.47
N TYR A 153 -17.02 14.40 -19.71
CA TYR A 153 -17.63 15.70 -20.05
C TYR A 153 -18.73 15.53 -21.08
N VAL A 154 -19.69 14.67 -20.76
CA VAL A 154 -20.78 14.28 -21.69
C VAL A 154 -21.58 15.47 -22.24
N ASP A 155 -21.65 16.56 -21.49
CA ASP A 155 -22.31 17.80 -21.89
C ASP A 155 -21.59 18.50 -23.06
N LEU A 156 -20.29 18.21 -23.28
CA LEU A 156 -19.49 18.71 -24.38
C LEU A 156 -19.52 17.83 -25.66
N ILE A 157 -20.21 16.70 -25.66
CA ILE A 157 -20.36 15.87 -26.86
C ILE A 157 -20.93 16.66 -28.06
N PRO A 158 -21.93 17.55 -27.88
CA PRO A 158 -22.42 18.40 -28.97
C PRO A 158 -21.40 19.42 -29.51
N ASN A 159 -20.30 19.63 -28.79
CA ASN A 159 -19.19 20.50 -29.19
C ASN A 159 -18.12 19.76 -30.04
N LEU A 160 -18.10 18.41 -30.00
CA LEU A 160 -17.17 17.64 -30.83
C LEU A 160 -17.48 17.80 -32.29
N ALA A 161 -16.45 18.06 -33.10
CA ALA A 161 -16.57 18.07 -34.55
C ALA A 161 -17.02 16.68 -35.03
N GLN A 162 -18.18 16.60 -35.69
CA GLN A 162 -18.73 15.32 -36.15
C GLN A 162 -18.00 14.83 -37.42
N VAL A 163 -16.68 14.77 -37.35
CA VAL A 163 -15.78 14.39 -38.42
C VAL A 163 -14.93 13.22 -37.99
N VAL A 164 -14.75 12.23 -38.86
CA VAL A 164 -13.84 11.09 -38.62
C VAL A 164 -12.39 11.53 -38.50
N SER A 165 -11.56 10.69 -37.86
CA SER A 165 -10.13 10.95 -37.84
C SER A 165 -9.47 10.68 -39.19
N PRO A 166 -8.25 11.21 -39.46
CA PRO A 166 -7.49 10.93 -40.69
C PRO A 166 -7.28 9.43 -40.97
N MET A 167 -7.15 8.61 -39.94
CA MET A 167 -7.03 7.16 -40.04
C MET A 167 -8.28 6.56 -40.71
N ILE A 168 -9.44 6.91 -40.19
CA ILE A 168 -10.74 6.40 -40.66
C ILE A 168 -11.07 7.00 -42.04
N ALA A 169 -10.78 8.30 -42.25
CA ALA A 169 -11.00 8.96 -43.56
C ALA A 169 -10.24 8.27 -44.69
N LEU A 170 -8.94 7.98 -44.47
CA LEU A 170 -8.16 7.26 -45.46
C LEU A 170 -8.62 5.81 -45.63
N GLY A 171 -8.96 5.14 -44.55
CA GLY A 171 -9.50 3.77 -44.61
C GLY A 171 -10.80 3.67 -45.43
N ARG A 172 -11.77 4.58 -45.22
CA ARG A 172 -12.98 4.69 -46.03
C ARG A 172 -12.67 4.97 -47.51
N TYR A 173 -11.74 5.89 -47.76
CA TYR A 173 -11.32 6.21 -49.14
C TYR A 173 -10.73 4.98 -49.84
N LEU A 174 -9.84 4.24 -49.20
CA LEU A 174 -9.20 3.08 -49.81
C LEU A 174 -10.20 1.92 -50.06
N LYS A 175 -11.15 1.69 -49.14
CA LYS A 175 -12.19 0.69 -49.36
C LYS A 175 -13.12 1.06 -50.50
N GLU A 176 -13.46 2.35 -50.67
CA GLU A 176 -14.29 2.80 -51.77
C GLU A 176 -13.53 2.72 -53.14
N SER A 177 -12.20 3.06 -53.14
CA SER A 177 -11.41 3.10 -54.36
C SER A 177 -10.85 1.74 -54.79
N ASP A 178 -10.40 0.92 -53.85
CA ASP A 178 -9.61 -0.30 -54.14
C ASP A 178 -10.43 -1.60 -53.78
N GLY A 179 -11.62 -1.47 -53.15
CA GLY A 179 -12.53 -2.54 -52.83
C GLY A 179 -12.64 -2.85 -51.33
N ASP A 180 -13.82 -3.31 -50.93
CA ASP A 180 -14.18 -3.59 -49.51
C ASP A 180 -13.43 -4.79 -48.90
N ASP A 181 -12.84 -5.66 -49.72
CA ASP A 181 -12.06 -6.83 -49.28
C ASP A 181 -10.61 -6.48 -48.91
N LEU A 182 -10.24 -5.22 -49.05
CA LEU A 182 -8.92 -4.71 -48.65
C LEU A 182 -8.70 -4.80 -47.15
N LYS A 183 -7.53 -5.29 -46.75
CA LYS A 183 -7.13 -5.38 -45.34
C LYS A 183 -6.22 -4.18 -44.97
N ILE A 184 -6.74 -3.30 -44.11
CA ILE A 184 -6.06 -2.04 -43.80
C ILE A 184 -5.46 -2.12 -42.39
N VAL A 185 -4.13 -1.93 -42.34
CA VAL A 185 -3.38 -1.88 -41.07
C VAL A 185 -2.87 -0.44 -40.88
N PHE A 186 -3.35 0.18 -39.78
CA PHE A 186 -2.80 1.48 -39.40
C PHE A 186 -1.51 1.32 -38.58
N ILE A 187 -0.50 2.12 -38.85
CA ILE A 187 0.77 2.10 -38.16
C ILE A 187 1.08 3.50 -37.64
N GLY A 188 1.16 3.64 -36.29
CA GLY A 188 1.32 4.97 -35.70
C GLY A 188 1.81 5.02 -34.23
N PRO A 189 1.90 6.22 -33.63
CA PRO A 189 2.41 6.40 -32.28
C PRO A 189 1.36 6.26 -31.19
N CYS A 190 0.10 6.05 -31.56
CA CYS A 190 -1.04 6.32 -30.69
C CYS A 190 -1.77 5.01 -30.29
N VAL A 191 -1.81 4.76 -28.98
CA VAL A 191 -2.53 3.60 -28.39
C VAL A 191 -4.05 3.75 -28.53
N ALA A 192 -4.57 4.99 -28.40
CA ALA A 192 -6.00 5.25 -28.48
C ALA A 192 -6.59 4.95 -29.90
N LYS A 193 -5.75 4.81 -30.92
CA LYS A 193 -6.17 4.40 -32.25
C LYS A 193 -6.65 2.94 -32.30
N LYS A 194 -6.15 2.07 -31.41
CA LYS A 194 -6.67 0.70 -31.23
C LYS A 194 -8.13 0.74 -30.79
N HIS A 195 -8.44 1.58 -29.78
CA HIS A 195 -9.82 1.77 -29.33
C HIS A 195 -10.70 2.40 -30.40
N GLU A 196 -10.20 3.39 -31.15
CA GLU A 196 -10.97 4.02 -32.22
C GLU A 196 -11.33 3.04 -33.35
N ALA A 197 -10.47 2.10 -33.68
CA ALA A 197 -10.73 1.11 -34.73
C ALA A 197 -11.87 0.13 -34.35
N GLU A 198 -12.08 -0.07 -33.07
CA GLU A 198 -13.13 -0.95 -32.51
C GLU A 198 -14.46 -0.22 -32.24
N ASP A 199 -14.48 1.12 -32.31
CA ASP A 199 -15.69 1.92 -32.03
C ASP A 199 -16.78 1.62 -33.06
N ASP A 200 -18.00 1.31 -32.62
CA ASP A 200 -19.13 0.82 -33.41
C ASP A 200 -19.43 1.66 -34.66
N ASP A 201 -19.27 2.99 -34.60
CA ASP A 201 -19.56 3.91 -35.71
C ASP A 201 -18.53 3.84 -36.87
N VAL A 202 -17.35 3.27 -36.58
CA VAL A 202 -16.23 3.16 -37.54
C VAL A 202 -15.65 1.75 -37.64
N ALA A 203 -16.20 0.80 -36.90
CA ALA A 203 -15.77 -0.60 -36.91
C ALA A 203 -15.73 -1.18 -38.33
N GLY A 204 -14.74 -2.03 -38.58
CA GLY A 204 -14.53 -2.66 -39.89
C GLY A 204 -13.88 -1.78 -40.96
N VAL A 205 -13.61 -0.51 -40.70
CA VAL A 205 -12.82 0.36 -41.59
C VAL A 205 -11.34 0.01 -41.54
N ILE A 206 -10.81 -0.20 -40.34
CA ILE A 206 -9.43 -0.60 -40.07
C ILE A 206 -9.44 -2.01 -39.50
N ASP A 207 -8.63 -2.90 -40.06
CA ASP A 207 -8.58 -4.30 -39.67
C ASP A 207 -7.60 -4.57 -38.51
N SER A 208 -6.52 -3.78 -38.39
CA SER A 208 -5.56 -3.84 -37.28
C SER A 208 -4.81 -2.51 -37.08
N VAL A 209 -4.35 -2.28 -35.85
CA VAL A 209 -3.61 -1.05 -35.45
C VAL A 209 -2.30 -1.43 -34.80
N LEU A 210 -1.18 -1.18 -35.47
CA LEU A 210 0.16 -1.35 -34.92
C LEU A 210 0.72 -0.05 -34.38
N THR A 211 1.37 -0.13 -33.25
CA THR A 211 2.23 0.94 -32.76
C THR A 211 3.60 0.87 -33.42
N PHE A 212 4.38 2.00 -33.41
CA PHE A 212 5.74 1.98 -33.91
C PHE A 212 6.66 1.04 -33.12
N THR A 213 6.37 0.78 -31.85
CA THR A 213 7.11 -0.20 -31.04
C THR A 213 6.83 -1.62 -31.49
N GLU A 214 5.57 -1.95 -31.78
CA GLU A 214 5.19 -3.25 -32.35
C GLU A 214 5.80 -3.44 -33.75
N LEU A 215 5.79 -2.40 -34.59
CA LEU A 215 6.43 -2.45 -35.90
C LEU A 215 7.94 -2.74 -35.79
N LYS A 216 8.66 -2.11 -34.87
CA LYS A 216 10.08 -2.41 -34.63
C LYS A 216 10.29 -3.84 -34.19
N GLN A 217 9.36 -4.39 -33.35
CA GLN A 217 9.40 -5.78 -32.96
C GLN A 217 9.24 -6.71 -34.16
N MET A 218 8.27 -6.48 -35.02
CA MET A 218 8.07 -7.26 -36.27
C MET A 218 9.31 -7.23 -37.15
N PHE A 219 9.97 -6.07 -37.34
CA PHE A 219 11.22 -6.00 -38.09
C PHE A 219 12.32 -6.86 -37.47
N ASN A 220 12.44 -6.87 -36.14
CA ASN A 220 13.44 -7.68 -35.47
C ASN A 220 13.12 -9.18 -35.59
N GLU A 221 11.86 -9.60 -35.44
CA GLU A 221 11.42 -10.99 -35.53
C GLU A 221 11.63 -11.58 -36.94
N GLN A 222 11.45 -10.74 -37.97
CA GLN A 222 11.68 -11.14 -39.37
C GLN A 222 13.07 -10.84 -39.88
N ASN A 223 14.00 -10.44 -39.00
CA ASN A 223 15.39 -10.11 -39.31
C ASN A 223 15.52 -9.04 -40.44
N ILE A 224 14.63 -8.05 -40.45
CA ILE A 224 14.69 -6.94 -41.42
C ILE A 224 15.59 -5.82 -40.86
N ASN A 225 16.80 -5.72 -41.40
CA ASN A 225 17.71 -4.63 -41.07
C ASN A 225 17.40 -3.41 -41.96
N ILE A 226 16.73 -2.42 -41.37
CA ILE A 226 16.30 -1.20 -42.05
C ILE A 226 17.52 -0.45 -42.68
N ASN A 227 18.70 -0.50 -42.06
CA ASN A 227 19.88 0.22 -42.54
C ASN A 227 20.41 -0.30 -43.86
N GLU A 228 20.12 -1.55 -44.20
CA GLU A 228 20.56 -2.19 -45.44
C GLU A 228 19.59 -2.01 -46.63
N LEU A 229 18.39 -1.46 -46.33
CA LEU A 229 17.36 -1.29 -47.36
C LEU A 229 17.59 -0.03 -48.21
N GLU A 230 17.04 -0.06 -49.41
CA GLU A 230 17.01 1.10 -50.30
C GLU A 230 15.90 2.07 -49.90
N ASN A 231 16.10 3.35 -50.24
CA ASN A 231 15.07 4.37 -50.08
C ASN A 231 13.93 4.13 -51.07
N SER A 232 12.69 4.33 -50.61
CA SER A 232 11.53 4.36 -51.50
C SER A 232 10.45 5.33 -50.98
N ASP A 233 9.57 5.73 -51.91
CA ASP A 233 8.44 6.60 -51.56
C ASP A 233 7.19 5.78 -51.16
N PHE A 234 6.25 6.44 -50.51
CA PHE A 234 4.92 5.94 -50.28
C PHE A 234 4.16 5.80 -51.59
N ASP A 235 3.18 4.91 -51.62
CA ASP A 235 2.27 4.76 -52.75
C ASP A 235 1.20 5.87 -52.75
N GLN A 236 0.54 6.09 -53.91
CA GLN A 236 -0.58 7.01 -54.07
C GLN A 236 -1.77 6.56 -53.18
N PRO A 237 -2.57 7.52 -52.67
CA PRO A 237 -2.52 8.96 -52.87
C PRO A 237 -1.50 9.67 -51.97
N HIS A 238 -0.78 10.65 -52.50
CA HIS A 238 0.14 11.48 -51.75
C HIS A 238 -0.59 12.65 -51.07
N ALA A 239 -0.19 12.99 -49.86
CA ALA A 239 -0.73 14.10 -49.07
C ALA A 239 0.04 15.41 -49.33
N MET A 240 -0.66 16.52 -49.16
CA MET A 240 -0.07 17.87 -49.12
C MET A 240 0.21 18.29 -47.66
N MET A 241 -0.56 19.24 -47.14
CA MET A 241 -0.38 19.81 -45.80
C MET A 241 -0.84 18.87 -44.66
N GLY A 242 -1.62 17.84 -44.97
CA GLY A 242 -1.95 16.82 -43.99
C GLY A 242 -0.76 16.14 -43.29
N LYS A 243 0.44 16.22 -43.94
CA LYS A 243 1.71 15.79 -43.32
C LYS A 243 2.05 16.57 -42.03
N ALA A 244 1.51 17.78 -41.84
CA ALA A 244 1.71 18.60 -40.64
C ALA A 244 0.87 18.16 -39.47
N TYR A 245 -0.13 17.30 -39.66
CA TYR A 245 -1.11 16.89 -38.65
C TYR A 245 -0.54 16.36 -37.34
N PRO A 246 0.63 15.70 -37.26
CA PRO A 246 1.21 15.24 -36.01
C PRO A 246 1.78 16.34 -35.10
N LEU A 247 1.88 17.57 -35.62
CA LEU A 247 2.38 18.72 -34.88
C LEU A 247 1.23 19.57 -34.33
N ALA A 248 1.47 20.28 -33.23
CA ALA A 248 0.50 21.24 -32.70
C ALA A 248 0.12 22.28 -33.77
N GLY A 249 -1.18 22.53 -33.93
CA GLY A 249 -1.70 23.40 -35.00
C GLY A 249 -1.56 22.82 -36.41
N GLY A 250 -1.21 21.56 -36.56
CA GLY A 250 -1.09 20.89 -37.84
C GLY A 250 -2.42 20.78 -38.60
N LEU A 251 -3.52 20.59 -37.86
CA LEU A 251 -4.87 20.65 -38.39
C LEU A 251 -5.13 22.04 -39.02
N ILE A 252 -4.84 23.11 -38.28
CA ILE A 252 -5.06 24.48 -38.72
C ILE A 252 -4.22 24.79 -40.00
N LYS A 253 -3.00 24.29 -40.06
CA LYS A 253 -2.15 24.39 -41.26
C LYS A 253 -2.71 23.62 -42.44
N THR A 254 -3.36 22.47 -42.21
CA THR A 254 -3.96 21.64 -43.28
C THR A 254 -5.18 22.33 -43.89
N ILE A 255 -5.97 23.07 -43.12
CA ILE A 255 -7.16 23.82 -43.57
C ILE A 255 -6.81 25.21 -44.12
N ASP A 256 -5.52 25.60 -44.16
CA ASP A 256 -5.03 26.91 -44.70
C ASP A 256 -5.73 28.12 -44.08
N VAL A 257 -6.08 28.05 -42.82
CA VAL A 257 -6.60 29.18 -42.06
C VAL A 257 -5.42 29.94 -41.46
N SER A 258 -5.24 31.19 -41.89
CA SER A 258 -4.29 32.12 -41.28
C SER A 258 -4.89 32.62 -39.96
N GLY A 259 -4.54 32.00 -38.84
CA GLY A 259 -4.89 32.52 -37.52
C GLY A 259 -3.87 33.55 -37.05
N ASP A 260 -4.29 34.79 -36.82
CA ASP A 260 -3.50 35.75 -36.05
C ASP A 260 -3.58 35.34 -34.54
N ILE A 261 -2.47 35.50 -33.82
CA ILE A 261 -2.40 35.25 -32.35
C ILE A 261 -3.43 36.11 -31.58
N LEU A 262 -3.86 37.21 -32.18
CA LEU A 262 -4.89 38.10 -31.61
C LEU A 262 -6.32 37.71 -32.00
N GLU A 263 -6.53 36.73 -32.89
CA GLU A 263 -7.84 36.18 -33.20
C GLU A 263 -8.24 35.22 -32.08
N LYS A 264 -9.24 35.62 -31.26
CA LYS A 264 -9.81 34.76 -30.20
C LYS A 264 -10.56 33.55 -30.71
N ASP A 265 -10.72 33.41 -32.01
CA ASP A 265 -11.58 32.43 -32.64
C ASP A 265 -10.99 31.00 -32.67
N ILE A 266 -9.66 30.88 -32.63
CA ILE A 266 -8.98 29.56 -32.73
C ILE A 266 -7.98 29.39 -31.57
N ILE A 267 -8.12 28.32 -30.86
CA ILE A 267 -7.21 27.92 -29.76
C ILE A 267 -6.54 26.60 -30.15
N VAL A 268 -5.23 26.53 -30.02
CA VAL A 268 -4.42 25.31 -30.24
C VAL A 268 -3.88 24.86 -28.87
N VAL A 269 -4.19 23.62 -28.46
CA VAL A 269 -3.80 23.07 -27.18
C VAL A 269 -3.15 21.70 -27.33
N GLU A 270 -2.00 21.52 -26.71
CA GLU A 270 -1.31 20.24 -26.65
C GLU A 270 -0.78 19.93 -25.24
N GLY A 271 -0.71 18.64 -24.93
CA GLY A 271 -0.22 18.14 -23.65
C GLY A 271 -1.29 18.01 -22.59
N LYS A 272 -1.23 16.89 -21.87
CA LYS A 272 -2.23 16.42 -20.89
C LYS A 272 -2.77 17.52 -19.97
N LYS A 273 -1.88 18.28 -19.32
CA LYS A 273 -2.28 19.29 -18.32
C LYS A 273 -3.13 20.40 -18.94
N LYS A 274 -2.66 20.98 -20.03
CA LYS A 274 -3.37 22.06 -20.73
C LYS A 274 -4.70 21.57 -21.34
N VAL A 275 -4.75 20.31 -21.80
CA VAL A 275 -5.98 19.71 -22.33
C VAL A 275 -7.03 19.55 -21.25
N LEU A 276 -6.66 19.15 -20.04
CA LEU A 276 -7.60 19.06 -18.92
C LEU A 276 -8.13 20.44 -18.54
N GLU A 277 -7.25 21.44 -18.45
CA GLU A 277 -7.60 22.83 -18.12
C GLU A 277 -8.57 23.41 -19.17
N ILE A 278 -8.26 23.30 -20.47
CA ILE A 278 -9.11 23.88 -21.53
C ILE A 278 -10.49 23.22 -21.60
N ILE A 279 -10.59 21.90 -21.44
CA ILE A 279 -11.87 21.19 -21.44
C ILE A 279 -12.72 21.64 -20.25
N GLU A 280 -12.14 21.84 -19.09
CA GLU A 280 -12.83 22.37 -17.90
C GLU A 280 -13.34 23.80 -18.14
N GLU A 281 -12.51 24.67 -18.69
CA GLU A 281 -12.87 26.07 -19.01
C GLU A 281 -13.97 26.17 -20.07
N ILE A 282 -13.95 25.31 -21.09
CA ILE A 282 -15.06 25.22 -22.07
C ILE A 282 -16.33 24.72 -21.40
N SER A 283 -16.24 23.68 -20.53
CA SER A 283 -17.38 23.15 -19.81
C SER A 283 -18.04 24.17 -18.88
N ASN A 284 -17.25 25.08 -18.31
CA ASN A 284 -17.71 26.15 -17.45
C ASN A 284 -18.16 27.40 -18.22
N ASN A 285 -18.14 27.40 -19.58
CA ASN A 285 -18.46 28.51 -20.45
C ASN A 285 -17.59 29.77 -20.22
N HIS A 286 -16.35 29.59 -19.78
CA HIS A 286 -15.39 30.68 -19.60
C HIS A 286 -14.68 31.07 -20.89
N ILE A 287 -14.74 30.20 -21.92
CA ILE A 287 -14.08 30.38 -23.20
C ILE A 287 -15.11 30.34 -24.33
N ASN A 288 -15.03 31.33 -25.23
CA ASN A 288 -15.91 31.50 -26.39
C ASN A 288 -15.09 31.48 -27.71
N ALA A 289 -14.13 30.52 -27.84
CA ALA A 289 -13.46 30.32 -29.10
C ALA A 289 -14.39 29.61 -30.10
N LYS A 290 -14.34 29.95 -31.40
CA LYS A 290 -15.10 29.21 -32.40
C LYS A 290 -14.61 27.79 -32.59
N PHE A 291 -13.30 27.60 -32.51
CA PHE A 291 -12.69 26.28 -32.71
C PHE A 291 -11.50 26.06 -31.79
N THR A 292 -11.39 24.83 -31.30
CA THR A 292 -10.25 24.39 -30.47
C THR A 292 -9.62 23.13 -31.05
N ASP A 293 -8.35 23.26 -31.51
CA ASP A 293 -7.53 22.14 -31.97
C ASP A 293 -6.80 21.52 -30.76
N ILE A 294 -7.18 20.30 -30.37
CA ILE A 294 -6.72 19.66 -29.13
C ILE A 294 -6.00 18.35 -29.42
N LEU A 295 -4.74 18.24 -28.96
CA LEU A 295 -3.98 17.00 -28.94
C LEU A 295 -3.63 16.61 -27.50
N PHE A 296 -4.00 15.41 -27.09
CA PHE A 296 -3.78 14.93 -25.71
C PHE A 296 -2.30 14.79 -25.34
N CYS A 297 -1.47 14.39 -26.31
CA CYS A 297 -0.01 14.41 -26.21
C CYS A 297 0.55 15.77 -26.66
N GLU A 298 1.84 16.03 -26.39
CA GLU A 298 2.57 17.17 -26.96
C GLU A 298 2.86 16.88 -28.46
N GLY A 299 1.83 17.02 -29.30
CA GLY A 299 1.82 16.50 -30.66
C GLY A 299 1.85 14.95 -30.72
N CYS A 300 1.44 14.38 -31.85
CA CYS A 300 1.57 12.92 -32.06
C CYS A 300 3.02 12.46 -32.07
N ILE A 301 3.96 13.37 -32.28
CA ILE A 301 5.42 13.14 -32.18
C ILE A 301 5.91 12.82 -30.76
N SER A 302 5.05 13.01 -29.76
CA SER A 302 5.27 12.66 -28.33
C SER A 302 4.34 11.58 -27.86
N GLY A 303 3.70 10.85 -28.76
CA GLY A 303 2.83 9.72 -28.45
C GLY A 303 3.53 8.62 -27.64
N PRO A 304 2.75 7.77 -26.94
CA PRO A 304 3.28 6.76 -26.01
C PRO A 304 4.14 5.68 -26.70
N ALA A 305 3.96 5.47 -28.01
CA ALA A 305 4.74 4.52 -28.79
C ALA A 305 5.80 5.17 -29.70
N ILE A 306 6.20 6.40 -29.40
CA ILE A 306 7.41 7.01 -29.97
C ILE A 306 8.62 6.55 -29.16
N ASP A 307 9.41 5.69 -29.75
CA ASP A 307 10.62 5.11 -29.14
C ASP A 307 11.87 5.70 -29.82
N THR A 308 12.34 6.84 -29.33
CA THR A 308 13.53 7.52 -29.77
C THR A 308 14.19 8.31 -28.66
N LYS A 309 15.53 8.44 -28.71
CA LYS A 309 16.30 9.24 -27.75
C LYS A 309 16.20 10.75 -27.99
N LEU A 310 15.59 11.18 -29.10
CA LEU A 310 15.44 12.59 -29.45
C LEU A 310 14.45 13.27 -28.48
N ASN A 311 14.75 14.50 -28.06
CA ASN A 311 13.82 15.33 -27.31
C ASN A 311 12.68 15.87 -28.22
N TYR A 312 11.70 16.55 -27.63
CA TYR A 312 10.56 17.11 -28.36
C TYR A 312 10.97 17.98 -29.55
N TYR A 313 11.89 18.90 -29.36
CA TYR A 313 12.31 19.85 -30.40
C TYR A 313 13.03 19.17 -31.59
N ALA A 314 13.91 18.23 -31.30
CA ALA A 314 14.60 17.47 -32.30
C ALA A 314 13.64 16.58 -33.13
N ARG A 315 12.64 15.95 -32.46
CA ARG A 315 11.58 15.19 -33.14
C ARG A 315 10.74 16.09 -34.06
N ARG A 316 10.36 17.25 -33.54
CA ARG A 316 9.61 18.25 -34.31
C ARG A 316 10.40 18.71 -35.58
N GLU A 317 11.68 18.98 -35.44
CA GLU A 317 12.54 19.34 -36.53
C GLU A 317 12.63 18.23 -37.59
N LYS A 318 12.80 16.97 -37.20
CA LYS A 318 12.82 15.84 -38.16
C LYS A 318 11.53 15.75 -38.97
N VAL A 319 10.37 15.93 -38.33
CA VAL A 319 9.07 15.91 -39.01
C VAL A 319 8.91 17.12 -39.94
N ILE A 320 9.34 18.33 -39.55
CA ILE A 320 9.30 19.53 -40.38
C ILE A 320 10.19 19.33 -41.61
N ASN A 321 11.40 18.80 -41.44
CA ASN A 321 12.32 18.53 -42.57
C ASN A 321 11.73 17.53 -43.56
N TYR A 322 11.09 16.46 -43.03
CA TYR A 322 10.34 15.50 -43.85
C TYR A 322 9.21 16.17 -44.64
N ILE A 323 8.39 17.01 -44.00
CA ILE A 323 7.31 17.75 -44.67
C ILE A 323 7.85 18.61 -45.79
N ASN A 324 8.86 19.44 -45.52
CA ASN A 324 9.46 20.37 -46.51
C ASN A 324 10.10 19.63 -47.70
N GLU A 325 10.72 18.47 -47.45
CA GLU A 325 11.29 17.66 -48.50
C GLU A 325 10.21 17.09 -49.46
N LYS A 326 9.09 16.62 -48.87
CA LYS A 326 8.09 15.86 -49.64
C LYS A 326 6.99 16.70 -50.23
N ILE A 327 6.64 17.84 -49.63
CA ILE A 327 5.50 18.66 -50.10
C ILE A 327 5.72 19.22 -51.52
N ASN A 328 6.96 19.57 -51.85
CA ASN A 328 7.32 20.14 -53.16
C ASN A 328 7.31 19.10 -54.32
N ASN A 329 7.33 17.83 -53.98
CA ASN A 329 7.35 16.71 -54.91
C ASN A 329 5.94 16.15 -55.24
N VAL A 330 4.89 16.70 -54.62
CA VAL A 330 3.52 16.24 -54.85
C VAL A 330 2.95 16.88 -56.11
N ASP A 331 2.46 16.04 -57.05
CA ASP A 331 1.69 16.53 -58.18
C ASP A 331 0.31 17.05 -57.74
N LYS A 332 0.19 18.39 -57.73
CA LYS A 332 -1.02 19.08 -57.28
C LYS A 332 -2.26 18.75 -58.13
N ARG A 333 -2.10 18.33 -59.39
CA ARG A 333 -3.21 17.96 -60.28
C ARG A 333 -3.77 16.58 -59.82
N VAL A 334 -2.87 15.64 -59.64
CA VAL A 334 -3.24 14.30 -59.12
C VAL A 334 -3.88 14.40 -57.71
N TRP A 335 -3.26 15.16 -56.81
CA TRP A 335 -3.79 15.42 -55.47
C TRP A 335 -5.21 16.01 -55.52
N LYS A 336 -5.44 17.07 -56.36
CA LYS A 336 -6.79 17.65 -56.50
C LYS A 336 -7.79 16.64 -57.10
N SER A 337 -7.38 15.82 -58.06
CA SER A 337 -8.21 14.76 -58.63
C SER A 337 -8.64 13.74 -57.61
N ASN A 338 -7.72 13.29 -56.75
CA ASN A 338 -8.01 12.35 -55.68
C ASN A 338 -9.00 12.95 -54.66
N LEU A 339 -8.82 14.21 -54.27
CA LEU A 339 -9.79 14.91 -53.39
C LEU A 339 -11.16 15.06 -54.03
N TYR A 340 -11.19 15.38 -55.34
CA TYR A 340 -12.47 15.49 -56.07
C TYR A 340 -13.19 14.15 -56.13
N ASN A 341 -12.50 13.06 -56.35
CA ASN A 341 -13.08 11.71 -56.35
C ASN A 341 -13.64 11.34 -55.00
N ALA A 342 -13.02 11.77 -53.89
CA ALA A 342 -13.43 11.50 -52.52
C ALA A 342 -14.59 12.39 -52.01
N ARG A 343 -15.06 13.38 -52.81
CA ARG A 343 -16.09 14.36 -52.37
C ARG A 343 -17.42 13.77 -51.93
N LYS A 344 -17.72 12.53 -52.29
CA LYS A 344 -18.96 11.81 -51.92
C LYS A 344 -18.77 10.87 -50.71
N LEU A 345 -17.50 10.77 -50.26
CA LEU A 345 -17.20 9.89 -49.15
C LEU A 345 -17.90 10.38 -47.87
N ASN A 346 -18.52 9.49 -47.15
CA ASN A 346 -19.08 9.82 -45.83
C ASN A 346 -17.95 9.98 -44.78
N LEU A 347 -17.63 11.21 -44.43
CA LEU A 347 -16.63 11.58 -43.42
C LEU A 347 -17.26 11.95 -42.08
N HIS A 348 -18.57 11.77 -41.95
CA HIS A 348 -19.28 12.05 -40.73
C HIS A 348 -19.09 10.94 -39.68
N ARG A 349 -19.04 11.33 -38.39
CA ARG A 349 -18.99 10.44 -37.22
C ARG A 349 -19.92 10.95 -36.13
N LYS A 350 -20.60 10.03 -35.43
CA LYS A 350 -21.40 10.32 -34.25
C LYS A 350 -20.64 9.92 -32.99
N PHE A 351 -20.85 10.67 -31.92
CA PHE A 351 -20.25 10.39 -30.63
C PHE A 351 -21.37 10.10 -29.62
N ILE A 352 -21.22 9.01 -28.87
CA ILE A 352 -22.22 8.54 -27.89
C ILE A 352 -21.66 8.75 -26.48
N ALA A 353 -22.53 9.13 -25.53
CA ALA A 353 -22.15 9.31 -24.14
C ALA A 353 -21.85 7.96 -23.48
N ASP A 354 -20.70 7.86 -22.81
CA ASP A 354 -20.31 6.74 -21.95
C ASP A 354 -19.88 7.32 -20.58
N ASN A 355 -20.86 7.78 -19.82
CA ASN A 355 -20.59 8.55 -18.60
C ASN A 355 -19.99 7.70 -17.48
N GLN A 356 -18.71 7.90 -17.24
CA GLN A 356 -17.94 7.27 -16.17
C GLN A 356 -17.69 8.20 -14.96
N ARG A 357 -18.35 9.36 -14.93
CA ARG A 357 -18.20 10.34 -13.86
C ARG A 357 -18.90 9.84 -12.59
N ARG A 358 -18.14 9.60 -11.53
CA ARG A 358 -18.72 9.21 -10.23
C ARG A 358 -19.20 10.45 -9.47
N PRO A 359 -20.32 10.36 -8.73
CA PRO A 359 -20.81 11.47 -7.93
C PRO A 359 -19.74 11.91 -6.91
N TYR A 360 -19.77 13.19 -6.57
CA TYR A 360 -18.90 13.71 -5.52
C TYR A 360 -19.40 13.20 -4.16
N PRO A 361 -18.55 12.65 -3.32
CA PRO A 361 -18.96 12.13 -2.00
C PRO A 361 -19.42 13.27 -1.08
N SER A 362 -20.27 12.94 -0.10
CA SER A 362 -20.68 13.91 0.91
C SER A 362 -19.54 14.33 1.83
N GLU A 363 -19.66 15.50 2.46
CA GLU A 363 -18.67 16.01 3.41
C GLU A 363 -18.44 15.07 4.60
N GLU A 364 -19.50 14.41 5.07
CA GLU A 364 -19.42 13.42 6.14
C GLU A 364 -18.57 12.24 5.71
N LYS A 365 -18.76 11.74 4.47
CA LYS A 365 -17.99 10.62 3.94
C LYS A 365 -16.52 10.97 3.76
N ILE A 366 -16.22 12.20 3.32
CA ILE A 366 -14.83 12.67 3.20
C ILE A 366 -14.17 12.74 4.57
N LYS A 367 -14.85 13.29 5.59
CA LYS A 367 -14.35 13.37 6.98
C LYS A 367 -14.13 11.98 7.59
N GLU A 368 -15.07 11.05 7.37
CA GLU A 368 -14.92 9.66 7.81
C GLU A 368 -13.63 9.02 7.26
N ILE A 369 -13.37 9.19 5.96
CA ILE A 369 -12.18 8.64 5.32
C ILE A 369 -10.89 9.32 5.80
N LEU A 370 -10.92 10.64 5.99
CA LEU A 370 -9.79 11.36 6.58
C LEU A 370 -9.48 10.82 7.99
N ALA A 371 -10.49 10.57 8.81
CA ALA A 371 -10.33 9.97 10.14
C ALA A 371 -9.74 8.54 10.06
N GLN A 372 -10.17 7.72 9.09
CA GLN A 372 -9.59 6.38 8.87
C GLN A 372 -8.09 6.43 8.53
N THR A 373 -7.61 7.53 7.99
CA THR A 373 -6.19 7.77 7.72
C THR A 373 -5.52 8.67 8.78
N LYS A 374 -6.10 8.70 10.00
CA LYS A 374 -5.63 9.45 11.18
C LYS A 374 -5.53 10.96 10.95
N LYS A 375 -6.44 11.52 10.15
CA LYS A 375 -6.55 12.97 9.90
C LYS A 375 -7.86 13.48 10.49
N TYR A 376 -7.81 13.89 11.74
CA TYR A 376 -8.99 14.33 12.49
C TYR A 376 -9.23 15.84 12.39
N ASN A 377 -8.18 16.61 12.11
CA ASN A 377 -8.17 18.07 12.04
C ASN A 377 -7.40 18.54 10.81
N ALA A 378 -7.63 19.79 10.40
CA ALA A 378 -6.92 20.40 9.28
C ALA A 378 -5.38 20.42 9.45
N LYS A 379 -4.87 20.42 10.70
CA LYS A 379 -3.43 20.34 11.00
C LYS A 379 -2.83 18.98 10.66
N ASP A 380 -3.64 17.92 10.64
CA ASP A 380 -3.21 16.57 10.32
C ASP A 380 -3.13 16.34 8.80
N GLU A 381 -3.70 17.26 8.02
CA GLU A 381 -3.71 17.24 6.57
C GLU A 381 -2.41 17.83 6.01
N LEU A 382 -1.34 17.01 5.94
CA LEU A 382 -0.01 17.45 5.50
C LEU A 382 0.03 17.90 4.03
N ASN A 383 -0.92 17.48 3.20
CA ASN A 383 -0.99 17.77 1.77
C ASN A 383 0.34 17.54 1.02
N CYS A 384 1.09 16.49 1.44
CA CYS A 384 2.45 16.22 0.98
C CYS A 384 2.54 15.67 -0.45
N GLY A 385 1.42 15.28 -1.06
CA GLY A 385 1.36 14.73 -2.43
C GLY A 385 1.97 13.33 -2.61
N ALA A 386 2.54 12.70 -1.57
CA ALA A 386 3.23 11.40 -1.69
C ALA A 386 2.30 10.27 -2.17
N CYS A 387 1.01 10.31 -1.83
CA CYS A 387 -0.01 9.38 -2.32
C CYS A 387 -0.40 9.65 -3.80
N GLY A 388 0.05 10.77 -4.37
CA GLY A 388 -0.24 11.16 -5.75
C GLY A 388 -1.44 12.08 -5.93
N TYR A 389 -2.05 12.51 -4.86
CA TYR A 389 -3.11 13.50 -4.86
C TYR A 389 -2.59 14.81 -4.27
N PRO A 390 -2.96 15.98 -4.84
CA PRO A 390 -2.46 17.29 -4.39
C PRO A 390 -2.79 17.59 -2.94
N THR A 391 -3.98 17.17 -2.49
CA THR A 391 -4.45 17.40 -1.12
C THR A 391 -4.94 16.12 -0.46
N CYS A 392 -4.90 16.07 0.87
CA CYS A 392 -5.45 14.95 1.65
C CYS A 392 -6.96 14.81 1.42
N ARG A 393 -7.66 15.92 1.15
CA ARG A 393 -9.08 15.92 0.84
C ARG A 393 -9.37 15.28 -0.53
N GLU A 394 -8.62 15.61 -1.58
CA GLU A 394 -8.74 14.97 -2.89
C GLU A 394 -8.42 13.48 -2.84
N TYR A 395 -7.45 13.11 -2.02
CA TYR A 395 -7.16 11.71 -1.74
C TYR A 395 -8.33 10.99 -1.05
N ALA A 396 -8.99 11.62 -0.06
CA ALA A 396 -10.17 11.06 0.58
C ALA A 396 -11.35 10.92 -0.41
N VAL A 397 -11.54 11.89 -1.31
CA VAL A 397 -12.50 11.80 -2.41
C VAL A 397 -12.17 10.62 -3.34
N ALA A 398 -10.88 10.39 -3.63
CA ALA A 398 -10.45 9.28 -4.46
C ALA A 398 -10.73 7.92 -3.79
N ILE A 399 -10.51 7.80 -2.48
CA ILE A 399 -10.88 6.60 -1.70
C ILE A 399 -12.39 6.39 -1.74
N ALA A 400 -13.19 7.43 -1.49
CA ALA A 400 -14.66 7.36 -1.53
C ALA A 400 -15.17 6.87 -2.89
N LYS A 401 -14.50 7.26 -3.98
CA LYS A 401 -14.79 6.82 -5.35
C LYS A 401 -14.22 5.43 -5.68
N GLY A 402 -13.52 4.77 -4.74
CA GLY A 402 -12.93 3.44 -4.94
C GLY A 402 -11.79 3.40 -5.97
N ILE A 403 -11.05 4.51 -6.12
CA ILE A 403 -9.90 4.65 -7.03
C ILE A 403 -8.56 4.79 -6.29
N ALA A 404 -8.61 4.94 -4.97
CA ALA A 404 -7.44 4.95 -4.08
C ALA A 404 -7.69 4.06 -2.85
N GLU A 405 -6.63 3.62 -2.21
CA GLU A 405 -6.63 2.81 -0.98
C GLU A 405 -5.93 3.59 0.14
N LYS A 406 -6.33 3.36 1.40
CA LYS A 406 -5.77 4.07 2.57
C LYS A 406 -4.26 3.83 2.77
N GLU A 407 -3.76 2.70 2.27
CA GLU A 407 -2.35 2.29 2.32
C GLU A 407 -1.46 3.12 1.37
N MET A 408 -2.02 3.90 0.45
CA MET A 408 -1.26 4.82 -0.41
C MET A 408 -0.75 6.06 0.36
N CYS A 409 -1.31 6.37 1.53
CA CYS A 409 -0.85 7.46 2.37
C CYS A 409 0.43 7.06 3.12
N LEU A 410 1.58 7.60 2.70
CA LEU A 410 2.87 7.24 3.29
C LEU A 410 2.97 7.57 4.80
N PRO A 411 2.56 8.75 5.30
CA PRO A 411 2.56 9.01 6.74
C PRO A 411 1.71 8.01 7.53
N TYR A 412 0.50 7.72 7.07
CA TYR A 412 -0.37 6.72 7.69
C TYR A 412 0.29 5.32 7.72
N LEU A 413 0.87 4.90 6.60
CA LEU A 413 1.53 3.59 6.50
C LEU A 413 2.74 3.47 7.44
N LEU A 414 3.53 4.54 7.58
CA LEU A 414 4.66 4.58 8.51
C LEU A 414 4.22 4.49 9.97
N ASP A 415 3.13 5.16 10.35
CA ASP A 415 2.57 5.07 11.69
C ASP A 415 2.04 3.67 12.01
N GLU A 416 1.33 3.04 11.07
CA GLU A 416 0.85 1.65 11.21
C GLU A 416 2.03 0.66 11.33
N LEU A 417 3.06 0.85 10.50
CA LEU A 417 4.25 0.00 10.53
C LEU A 417 4.99 0.12 11.87
N LYS A 418 5.12 1.35 12.40
CA LYS A 418 5.75 1.60 13.70
C LYS A 418 4.99 0.94 14.83
N LEU A 419 3.66 1.08 14.85
CA LEU A 419 2.81 0.42 15.85
C LEU A 419 2.93 -1.12 15.77
N ALA A 420 2.93 -1.67 14.56
CA ALA A 420 3.11 -3.11 14.36
C ALA A 420 4.49 -3.59 14.84
N TYR A 421 5.54 -2.82 14.57
CA TYR A 421 6.90 -3.11 15.02
C TYR A 421 7.03 -3.07 16.55
N ASP A 422 6.48 -2.03 17.19
CA ASP A 422 6.49 -1.90 18.66
C ASP A 422 5.73 -3.07 19.32
N ASN A 423 4.59 -3.46 18.77
CA ASN A 423 3.83 -4.62 19.25
C ASN A 423 4.61 -5.94 19.08
N LEU A 424 5.26 -6.13 17.93
CA LEU A 424 6.09 -7.32 17.68
C LEU A 424 7.25 -7.41 18.67
N SER A 425 7.98 -6.31 18.87
CA SER A 425 9.10 -6.22 19.81
C SER A 425 8.69 -6.54 21.25
N ASN A 426 7.53 -6.02 21.68
CA ASN A 426 6.96 -6.33 23.00
C ASN A 426 6.58 -7.82 23.14
N THR A 427 6.05 -8.41 22.06
CA THR A 427 5.67 -9.83 22.06
C THR A 427 6.89 -10.73 22.09
N GLU A 428 7.94 -10.41 21.34
CA GLU A 428 9.20 -11.15 21.36
C GLU A 428 9.87 -11.15 22.75
N GLU A 429 9.88 -10.00 23.44
CA GLU A 429 10.44 -9.92 24.79
C GLU A 429 9.61 -10.76 25.79
N GLN A 430 8.28 -10.74 25.66
CA GLN A 430 7.41 -11.59 26.49
C GLN A 430 7.65 -13.09 26.25
N LEU A 431 7.81 -13.50 25.00
CA LEU A 431 8.15 -14.88 24.64
C LEU A 431 9.49 -15.28 25.22
N ARG A 432 10.51 -14.44 25.10
CA ARG A 432 11.85 -14.71 25.65
C ARG A 432 11.85 -14.91 27.15
N VAL A 433 11.05 -14.11 27.88
CA VAL A 433 10.86 -14.28 29.32
C VAL A 433 10.16 -15.59 29.65
N ALA A 434 9.09 -15.92 28.90
CA ALA A 434 8.33 -17.16 29.08
C ALA A 434 9.19 -18.41 28.81
N GLU A 435 9.99 -18.41 27.75
CA GLU A 435 10.92 -19.49 27.41
C GLU A 435 11.98 -19.72 28.53
N LYS A 436 12.57 -18.64 29.06
CA LYS A 436 13.50 -18.74 30.19
C LYS A 436 12.83 -19.33 31.42
N LEU A 437 11.61 -18.90 31.74
CA LEU A 437 10.86 -19.43 32.88
C LEU A 437 10.51 -20.91 32.69
N ALA A 438 10.07 -21.30 31.49
CA ALA A 438 9.75 -22.70 31.16
C ALA A 438 11.01 -23.61 31.26
N SER A 439 12.16 -23.15 30.76
CA SER A 439 13.42 -23.90 30.86
C SER A 439 13.87 -24.09 32.31
N ILE A 440 13.80 -23.03 33.13
CA ILE A 440 14.09 -23.12 34.57
C ILE A 440 13.10 -24.06 35.24
N GLY A 441 11.82 -24.06 34.85
CA GLY A 441 10.80 -24.94 35.35
C GLY A 441 11.07 -26.42 35.09
N GLN A 442 11.46 -26.76 33.87
CA GLN A 442 11.80 -28.15 33.51
C GLN A 442 13.02 -28.68 34.29
N LEU A 443 14.08 -27.87 34.37
CA LEU A 443 15.28 -28.24 35.14
C LEU A 443 14.99 -28.35 36.64
N ALA A 444 14.18 -27.44 37.19
CA ALA A 444 13.83 -27.45 38.59
C ALA A 444 13.07 -28.72 39.04
N ALA A 445 12.17 -29.23 38.19
CA ALA A 445 11.40 -30.44 38.48
C ALA A 445 12.30 -31.71 38.60
N GLY A 446 13.27 -31.85 37.70
CA GLY A 446 14.25 -32.95 37.70
C GLY A 446 15.19 -32.91 38.92
N VAL A 447 15.80 -31.71 39.13
CA VAL A 447 16.75 -31.51 40.23
C VAL A 447 16.06 -31.63 41.59
N ALA A 448 14.84 -31.16 41.71
CA ALA A 448 14.10 -31.29 43.01
C ALA A 448 13.81 -32.74 43.38
N HIS A 449 13.51 -33.60 42.41
CA HIS A 449 13.27 -35.00 42.68
C HIS A 449 14.58 -35.71 43.14
N GLU A 450 15.72 -35.37 42.51
CA GLU A 450 17.04 -35.92 42.85
C GLU A 450 17.58 -35.40 44.22
N ILE A 451 17.24 -34.18 44.62
CA ILE A 451 17.64 -33.61 45.93
C ILE A 451 16.75 -34.11 47.06
N ASN A 452 15.42 -34.23 46.85
CA ASN A 452 14.49 -34.70 47.90
C ASN A 452 14.79 -36.14 48.34
N ASN A 453 15.31 -36.99 47.48
CA ASN A 453 15.63 -38.37 47.82
C ASN A 453 16.73 -38.48 48.90
N PRO A 454 17.96 -37.95 48.75
CA PRO A 454 18.98 -38.01 49.82
C PRO A 454 18.57 -37.23 51.05
N LEU A 455 17.85 -36.13 50.88
CA LEU A 455 17.36 -35.29 51.99
C LEU A 455 16.37 -36.05 52.89
N GLY A 456 15.43 -36.81 52.27
CA GLY A 456 14.53 -37.68 52.97
C GLY A 456 15.23 -38.72 53.81
N THR A 457 16.30 -39.27 53.27
CA THR A 457 17.16 -40.27 53.97
C THR A 457 17.90 -39.64 55.14
N ILE A 458 18.50 -38.46 54.97
CA ILE A 458 19.17 -37.71 56.05
C ILE A 458 18.20 -37.37 57.19
N LEU A 459 16.98 -36.86 56.84
CA LEU A 459 15.94 -36.53 57.78
C LEU A 459 15.50 -37.76 58.60
N LEU A 460 15.33 -38.91 57.90
CA LEU A 460 14.89 -40.14 58.56
C LEU A 460 15.94 -40.60 59.58
N TYR A 461 17.19 -40.72 59.17
CA TYR A 461 18.24 -41.19 60.08
C TYR A 461 18.54 -40.22 61.24
N ALA A 462 18.58 -38.92 60.97
CA ALA A 462 18.78 -37.90 62.00
C ALA A 462 17.65 -37.94 63.04
N SER A 463 16.39 -38.08 62.60
CA SER A 463 15.22 -38.17 63.49
C SER A 463 15.20 -39.46 64.29
N MET A 464 15.65 -40.58 63.71
CA MET A 464 15.77 -41.83 64.42
C MET A 464 16.85 -41.77 65.49
N LEU A 465 18.02 -41.25 65.18
CA LEU A 465 19.13 -41.07 66.13
C LEU A 465 18.76 -40.10 67.25
N LYS A 466 18.07 -39.02 66.94
CA LYS A 466 17.57 -38.08 67.97
C LYS A 466 16.65 -38.81 68.96
N LYS A 467 15.66 -39.58 68.46
CA LYS A 467 14.70 -40.33 69.26
C LYS A 467 15.33 -41.43 70.15
N ASP A 468 16.41 -42.05 69.65
CA ASP A 468 17.14 -43.08 70.39
C ASP A 468 18.07 -42.45 71.42
N LEU A 469 18.71 -41.35 71.20
CA LEU A 469 19.52 -40.61 72.16
C LEU A 469 18.70 -40.01 73.30
N GLU A 470 17.50 -39.42 73.00
CA GLU A 470 16.58 -38.94 74.00
C GLU A 470 16.09 -40.04 75.01
N LYS A 471 16.13 -41.32 74.58
CA LYS A 471 15.74 -42.45 75.41
C LYS A 471 16.90 -43.00 76.22
N ILE A 472 18.16 -42.84 75.82
CA ILE A 472 19.31 -43.62 76.38
C ILE A 472 20.27 -42.72 77.18
N TYR A 473 20.44 -41.48 76.81
CA TYR A 473 21.42 -40.56 77.40
C TYR A 473 20.83 -39.12 77.47
N ASN A 474 21.00 -38.49 78.66
CA ASN A 474 20.76 -37.06 78.83
C ASN A 474 21.99 -36.25 78.37
N ASP A 475 22.38 -36.37 77.11
CA ASP A 475 23.51 -35.67 76.52
C ASP A 475 23.01 -34.50 75.66
N ASP A 476 22.98 -33.30 76.22
CA ASP A 476 22.42 -32.11 75.64
C ASP A 476 23.12 -31.71 74.33
N GLN A 477 24.47 -31.89 74.24
CA GLN A 477 25.23 -31.42 73.06
C GLN A 477 24.95 -32.25 71.79
N ARG A 478 24.80 -33.57 71.87
CA ARG A 478 24.53 -34.43 70.73
C ARG A 478 23.09 -34.32 70.26
N THR A 479 22.18 -33.97 71.14
CA THR A 479 20.78 -33.71 70.82
C THR A 479 20.66 -32.37 70.09
N GLU A 480 21.38 -31.35 70.50
CA GLU A 480 21.46 -30.08 69.80
C GLU A 480 22.05 -30.19 68.40
N ASP A 481 23.14 -31.00 68.18
CA ASP A 481 23.75 -31.25 66.89
C ASP A 481 22.74 -31.95 65.93
N LEU A 482 21.96 -32.92 66.43
CA LEU A 482 20.92 -33.60 65.65
C LEU A 482 19.73 -32.70 65.34
N GLU A 483 19.38 -31.80 66.24
CA GLU A 483 18.36 -30.76 66.00
C GLU A 483 18.76 -29.85 64.86
N LEU A 484 20.01 -29.38 64.84
CA LEU A 484 20.59 -28.60 63.77
C LEU A 484 20.56 -29.33 62.40
N ILE A 485 20.89 -30.63 62.37
CA ILE A 485 20.83 -31.42 61.14
C ILE A 485 19.40 -31.54 60.61
N VAL A 486 18.42 -31.80 61.51
CA VAL A 486 16.99 -31.88 61.14
C VAL A 486 16.48 -30.53 60.66
N GLU A 487 16.89 -29.44 61.29
CA GLU A 487 16.50 -28.10 60.93
C GLU A 487 17.03 -27.71 59.53
N GLU A 488 18.33 -27.96 59.27
CA GLU A 488 18.92 -27.69 57.97
C GLU A 488 18.37 -28.60 56.85
N ALA A 489 18.08 -29.86 57.14
CA ALA A 489 17.48 -30.75 56.16
C ALA A 489 16.03 -30.33 55.81
N ASN A 490 15.23 -29.91 56.81
CA ASN A 490 13.90 -29.35 56.55
C ASN A 490 13.97 -28.03 55.78
N ARG A 491 14.98 -27.23 56.04
CA ARG A 491 15.22 -25.99 55.30
C ARG A 491 15.51 -26.28 53.83
N CYS A 492 16.42 -27.21 53.52
CA CYS A 492 16.71 -27.63 52.15
C CYS A 492 15.44 -28.15 51.43
N LYS A 493 14.61 -28.96 52.13
CA LYS A 493 13.33 -29.45 51.64
C LYS A 493 12.39 -28.30 51.25
N ASN A 494 12.33 -27.25 52.08
CA ASN A 494 11.50 -26.05 51.81
C ASN A 494 12.03 -25.26 50.62
N ILE A 495 13.37 -25.14 50.41
CA ILE A 495 13.94 -24.50 49.26
C ILE A 495 13.57 -25.23 47.96
N VAL A 496 13.67 -26.56 47.96
CA VAL A 496 13.32 -27.42 46.85
C VAL A 496 11.82 -27.37 46.54
N ALA A 497 10.98 -27.35 47.58
CA ALA A 497 9.52 -27.18 47.42
C ALA A 497 9.13 -25.86 46.80
N ASN A 498 9.82 -24.78 47.19
CA ASN A 498 9.64 -23.44 46.57
C ASN A 498 10.08 -23.41 45.12
N LEU A 499 11.17 -24.10 44.76
CA LEU A 499 11.63 -24.25 43.40
C LEU A 499 10.66 -25.05 42.53
N LEU A 500 10.10 -26.13 43.06
CA LEU A 500 9.05 -26.94 42.40
C LEU A 500 7.76 -26.15 42.17
N ASN A 501 7.33 -25.40 43.17
CA ASN A 501 6.16 -24.53 43.05
C ASN A 501 6.39 -23.47 41.95
N PHE A 502 7.57 -22.91 41.86
CA PHE A 502 7.94 -22.01 40.77
C PHE A 502 7.88 -22.70 39.37
N ALA A 503 8.34 -23.96 39.30
CA ALA A 503 8.34 -24.76 38.07
C ALA A 503 6.93 -25.16 37.58
N ARG A 504 5.98 -25.34 38.48
CA ARG A 504 4.59 -25.78 38.19
C ARG A 504 3.64 -24.65 37.78
N GLN A 505 4.07 -23.39 37.82
CA GLN A 505 3.24 -22.21 37.55
C GLN A 505 2.88 -21.99 36.06
N GLY A 506 2.70 -23.05 35.27
CA GLY A 506 2.41 -22.94 33.81
C GLY A 506 0.95 -22.65 33.44
N LYS A 507 -0.02 -22.66 34.36
CA LYS A 507 -1.43 -22.35 34.06
C LYS A 507 -2.03 -21.48 35.16
N LEU A 508 -2.60 -20.33 34.78
CA LEU A 508 -3.35 -19.46 35.70
C LEU A 508 -4.73 -20.05 35.94
N ASN A 509 -5.12 -20.15 37.19
CA ASN A 509 -6.51 -20.46 37.60
C ASN A 509 -7.30 -19.16 37.77
N LEU A 510 -7.84 -18.67 36.68
CA LEU A 510 -8.47 -17.34 36.60
C LEU A 510 -9.86 -17.38 37.30
N LYS A 511 -10.04 -16.50 38.28
CA LYS A 511 -11.31 -16.26 38.96
C LYS A 511 -11.51 -14.77 39.19
N GLU A 512 -12.76 -14.36 39.35
CA GLU A 512 -13.06 -13.00 39.84
C GLU A 512 -13.00 -12.97 41.38
N PHE A 513 -12.27 -11.98 41.91
CA PHE A 513 -12.14 -11.76 43.34
C PHE A 513 -11.86 -10.29 43.66
N ASP A 514 -12.02 -9.90 44.94
CA ASP A 514 -11.76 -8.54 45.41
C ASP A 514 -10.35 -8.41 45.97
N LEU A 515 -9.51 -7.58 45.32
CA LEU A 515 -8.14 -7.28 45.78
C LEU A 515 -8.09 -6.67 47.19
N THR A 516 -9.14 -5.98 47.61
CA THR A 516 -9.22 -5.40 48.97
C THR A 516 -9.28 -6.49 50.03
N GLU A 517 -10.15 -7.49 49.83
CA GLU A 517 -10.24 -8.63 50.74
C GLU A 517 -8.96 -9.44 50.73
N THR A 518 -8.43 -9.74 49.56
CA THR A 518 -7.16 -10.47 49.39
C THR A 518 -6.01 -9.79 50.16
N LEU A 519 -5.85 -8.48 50.03
CA LEU A 519 -4.81 -7.75 50.77
C LEU A 519 -5.04 -7.72 52.27
N ARG A 520 -6.28 -7.63 52.72
CA ARG A 520 -6.64 -7.75 54.17
C ARG A 520 -6.26 -9.10 54.74
N GLU A 521 -6.62 -10.18 54.03
CA GLU A 521 -6.25 -11.54 54.45
C GLU A 521 -4.75 -11.74 54.57
N VAL A 522 -4.00 -11.21 53.57
CA VAL A 522 -2.54 -11.30 53.57
C VAL A 522 -1.91 -10.48 54.69
N LEU A 523 -2.41 -9.29 55.04
CA LEU A 523 -1.87 -8.44 56.08
C LEU A 523 -2.14 -9.00 57.51
N LYS A 524 -3.27 -9.68 57.70
CA LYS A 524 -3.73 -10.16 59.03
C LYS A 524 -2.69 -11.01 59.77
N PRO A 525 -2.03 -12.02 59.20
CA PRO A 525 -1.00 -12.79 59.90
C PRO A 525 0.21 -11.96 60.35
N PHE A 526 0.59 -10.92 59.59
CA PHE A 526 1.74 -10.07 59.93
C PHE A 526 1.45 -9.13 61.08
N THR A 527 0.20 -8.60 61.18
CA THR A 527 -0.21 -7.69 62.25
C THR A 527 -0.28 -8.39 63.62
N PHE A 528 -0.54 -9.70 63.68
CA PHE A 528 -0.60 -10.47 64.90
C PHE A 528 0.69 -11.22 65.25
N ASN A 529 1.71 -11.17 64.38
CA ASN A 529 2.99 -11.85 64.60
C ASN A 529 3.82 -11.14 65.67
N PRO A 530 4.22 -11.82 66.79
CA PRO A 530 5.03 -11.25 67.83
C PRO A 530 6.34 -10.63 67.34
N ALA A 531 6.93 -11.18 66.29
CA ALA A 531 8.22 -10.67 65.70
C ALA A 531 8.08 -9.28 65.04
N TYR A 532 6.87 -8.88 64.66
CA TYR A 532 6.61 -7.61 63.97
C TYR A 532 5.79 -6.61 64.83
N ARG A 533 5.71 -6.81 66.12
CA ARG A 533 4.91 -6.00 67.07
C ARG A 533 5.24 -4.51 67.07
N GLN A 534 6.45 -4.15 66.65
CA GLN A 534 6.94 -2.78 66.61
C GLN A 534 6.62 -2.05 65.30
N ILE A 535 6.02 -2.72 64.32
CA ILE A 535 5.68 -2.16 63.04
C ILE A 535 4.25 -1.61 63.05
N ASP A 536 4.08 -0.36 62.66
CA ASP A 536 2.78 0.30 62.49
C ASP A 536 2.25 -0.02 61.10
N PHE A 537 1.21 -0.84 61.01
CA PHE A 537 0.60 -1.27 59.72
C PHE A 537 -0.54 -0.34 59.34
N LYS A 538 -0.47 0.28 58.17
CA LYS A 538 -1.49 1.15 57.59
C LYS A 538 -2.00 0.57 56.27
N PHE A 539 -3.31 0.58 56.07
CA PHE A 539 -3.95 0.13 54.84
C PHE A 539 -4.93 1.22 54.34
N ASP A 540 -4.54 1.93 53.30
CA ASP A 540 -5.29 3.03 52.70
C ASP A 540 -5.93 2.58 51.39
N ILE A 541 -7.26 2.76 51.27
CA ILE A 541 -8.05 2.44 50.09
C ILE A 541 -8.61 3.75 49.52
N ILE A 542 -8.31 4.07 48.27
CA ILE A 542 -8.67 5.37 47.69
C ILE A 542 -9.96 5.34 46.86
N GLU A 543 -10.48 4.15 46.50
CA GLU A 543 -11.73 3.97 45.71
C GLU A 543 -12.54 2.78 46.25
N ASN A 544 -13.80 2.59 45.75
CA ASN A 544 -14.72 1.56 46.20
C ASN A 544 -15.05 0.58 45.09
N ASN A 545 -14.19 -0.22 44.63
CA ASN A 545 -14.42 -1.47 43.88
C ASN A 545 -13.11 -1.90 43.22
N PHE A 546 -12.56 -3.00 43.68
CA PHE A 546 -11.28 -3.53 43.18
C PHE A 546 -11.42 -5.00 42.72
N THR A 547 -12.54 -5.32 42.08
CA THR A 547 -12.78 -6.65 41.51
C THR A 547 -11.86 -6.86 40.29
N ILE A 548 -11.09 -7.93 40.31
CA ILE A 548 -10.15 -8.31 39.25
C ILE A 548 -10.35 -9.79 38.87
N THR A 549 -10.12 -10.10 37.58
CA THR A 549 -10.01 -11.49 37.13
C THR A 549 -8.54 -11.90 37.16
N GLY A 550 -8.18 -12.92 37.93
CA GLY A 550 -6.81 -13.38 38.11
C GLY A 550 -6.70 -14.66 38.86
N ASP A 551 -5.49 -15.11 39.16
CA ASP A 551 -5.20 -16.22 40.05
C ASP A 551 -4.94 -15.66 41.46
N GLU A 552 -5.95 -15.71 42.31
CA GLU A 552 -5.96 -15.14 43.66
C GLU A 552 -4.81 -15.68 44.52
N GLU A 553 -4.56 -16.99 44.47
CA GLU A 553 -3.52 -17.64 45.27
C GLU A 553 -2.11 -17.21 44.87
N GLN A 554 -1.89 -17.06 43.58
CA GLN A 554 -0.60 -16.55 43.07
C GLN A 554 -0.40 -15.08 43.45
N LEU A 555 -1.43 -14.24 43.34
CA LEU A 555 -1.36 -12.85 43.78
C LEU A 555 -1.18 -12.71 45.28
N LYS A 556 -1.85 -13.55 46.12
CA LYS A 556 -1.58 -13.62 47.55
C LYS A 556 -0.09 -13.90 47.81
N GLN A 557 0.50 -14.84 47.09
CA GLN A 557 1.93 -15.16 47.22
C GLN A 557 2.85 -13.94 46.88
N VAL A 558 2.51 -13.17 45.86
CA VAL A 558 3.25 -11.93 45.53
C VAL A 558 3.20 -10.95 46.70
N PHE A 559 2.01 -10.69 47.24
CA PHE A 559 1.86 -9.73 48.33
C PHE A 559 2.52 -10.22 49.62
N ILE A 560 2.40 -11.51 49.96
CA ILE A 560 3.12 -12.12 51.08
C ILE A 560 4.64 -11.92 50.94
N ASN A 561 5.21 -12.19 49.77
CA ASN A 561 6.64 -12.03 49.53
C ASN A 561 7.11 -10.59 49.70
N ILE A 562 6.37 -9.62 49.17
CA ILE A 562 6.75 -8.20 49.24
C ILE A 562 6.59 -7.72 50.71
N ILE A 563 5.48 -7.99 51.36
CA ILE A 563 5.21 -7.58 52.75
C ILE A 563 6.22 -8.21 53.72
N LYS A 564 6.54 -9.50 53.54
CA LYS A 564 7.56 -10.17 54.35
C LYS A 564 8.94 -9.53 54.20
N ASN A 565 9.33 -9.21 52.96
CA ASN A 565 10.59 -8.52 52.71
C ASN A 565 10.64 -7.12 53.35
N ALA A 566 9.52 -6.39 53.31
CA ALA A 566 9.36 -5.11 53.94
C ALA A 566 9.48 -5.19 55.47
N CYS A 567 8.76 -6.18 56.08
CA CYS A 567 8.87 -6.42 57.53
C CYS A 567 10.30 -6.82 57.95
N ASP A 568 10.90 -7.74 57.21
CA ASP A 568 12.31 -8.15 57.50
C ASP A 568 13.29 -7.00 57.40
N ALA A 569 13.13 -6.08 56.42
CA ALA A 569 13.99 -4.89 56.28
C ALA A 569 13.82 -3.90 57.44
N MET A 570 12.76 -3.96 58.21
CA MET A 570 12.49 -3.09 59.37
C MET A 570 12.89 -3.70 60.68
N THR A 571 13.29 -4.99 60.76
CA THR A 571 13.65 -5.63 62.03
C THR A 571 14.84 -4.97 62.73
N GLU A 572 15.85 -4.53 61.97
CA GLU A 572 17.12 -4.06 62.45
C GLU A 572 17.29 -2.50 62.40
N VAL A 573 16.19 -1.75 62.18
CA VAL A 573 16.25 -0.27 62.16
C VAL A 573 15.83 0.33 63.54
N ASP A 574 16.42 1.46 63.87
CA ASP A 574 16.19 2.15 65.17
C ASP A 574 15.19 3.32 65.06
N HIS A 575 14.68 3.62 63.87
CA HIS A 575 13.69 4.67 63.64
C HIS A 575 12.26 4.12 63.59
N LYS A 576 11.28 5.00 63.40
CA LYS A 576 9.84 4.61 63.32
C LYS A 576 9.64 3.56 62.21
N LYS A 577 9.10 2.40 62.62
CA LYS A 577 8.81 1.28 61.73
C LYS A 577 7.36 1.39 61.22
N GLU A 578 7.19 1.70 59.96
CA GLU A 578 5.85 1.86 59.37
C GLU A 578 5.76 1.08 58.04
N LEU A 579 4.77 0.22 57.93
CA LEU A 579 4.43 -0.41 56.66
C LEU A 579 3.05 0.14 56.21
N LYS A 580 3.08 0.78 55.04
CA LYS A 580 1.88 1.35 54.43
C LYS A 580 1.55 0.63 53.13
N VAL A 581 0.33 0.09 53.02
CA VAL A 581 -0.21 -0.49 51.78
C VAL A 581 -1.28 0.46 51.29
N VAL A 582 -1.13 0.92 50.03
CA VAL A 582 -2.07 1.82 49.35
C VAL A 582 -2.64 1.13 48.14
N LEU A 583 -3.98 1.04 48.08
CA LEU A 583 -4.71 0.50 46.94
C LEU A 583 -5.47 1.63 46.25
N SER A 584 -5.15 1.84 44.96
CA SER A 584 -5.73 2.88 44.11
C SER A 584 -6.01 2.36 42.70
N ALA A 585 -6.79 3.12 41.91
CA ALA A 585 -7.07 2.77 40.53
C ALA A 585 -6.89 3.98 39.59
N ASP A 586 -6.53 3.73 38.35
CA ASP A 586 -6.69 4.67 37.25
C ASP A 586 -7.71 4.15 36.24
N ASN A 587 -7.86 4.80 35.09
CA ASN A 587 -8.86 4.41 34.09
C ASN A 587 -8.73 2.95 33.64
N ASN A 588 -7.51 2.41 33.58
CA ASN A 588 -7.23 1.10 32.98
C ASN A 588 -6.60 0.09 33.94
N ASN A 589 -6.08 0.53 35.10
CA ASN A 589 -5.27 -0.32 35.96
C ASN A 589 -5.62 -0.16 37.44
N PHE A 590 -5.41 -1.22 38.21
CA PHE A 590 -5.29 -1.19 39.68
C PHE A 590 -3.82 -1.00 40.03
N LYS A 591 -3.55 -0.20 41.07
CA LYS A 591 -2.21 0.11 41.59
C LYS A 591 -2.15 -0.24 43.08
N ILE A 592 -1.20 -1.08 43.42
CA ILE A 592 -0.90 -1.48 44.78
C ILE A 592 0.51 -0.98 45.12
N GLU A 593 0.60 -0.10 46.10
CA GLU A 593 1.89 0.41 46.57
C GLU A 593 2.14 -0.07 48.00
N ILE A 594 3.27 -0.75 48.23
CA ILE A 594 3.71 -1.26 49.52
C ILE A 594 4.97 -0.48 49.90
N VAL A 595 4.84 0.37 50.89
CA VAL A 595 5.84 1.31 51.36
C VAL A 595 6.36 0.88 52.72
N ASP A 596 7.65 0.66 52.84
CA ASP A 596 8.32 0.37 54.12
C ASP A 596 9.34 1.49 54.48
N THR A 597 9.58 1.62 55.75
CA THR A 597 10.63 2.50 56.35
C THR A 597 11.87 1.71 56.78
N GLY A 598 12.20 0.62 56.04
CA GLY A 598 13.34 -0.23 56.36
C GLY A 598 14.69 0.31 55.89
N ASN A 599 15.70 -0.56 55.86
CA ASN A 599 17.09 -0.22 55.48
C ASN A 599 17.25 0.24 54.02
N GLY A 600 16.21 0.04 53.19
CA GLY A 600 16.30 0.32 51.76
C GLY A 600 17.24 -0.63 51.00
N ILE A 601 17.43 -0.38 49.70
CA ILE A 601 18.22 -1.23 48.79
C ILE A 601 19.35 -0.39 48.21
N PRO A 602 20.63 -0.75 48.47
CA PRO A 602 21.80 -0.10 47.88
C PRO A 602 21.75 -0.03 46.35
N LYS A 603 22.22 1.07 45.75
CA LYS A 603 22.14 1.30 44.28
C LYS A 603 22.76 0.16 43.45
N GLU A 604 23.88 -0.41 43.94
CA GLU A 604 24.58 -1.53 43.27
C GLU A 604 23.75 -2.82 43.19
N ASN A 605 22.77 -3.00 44.07
CA ASN A 605 21.93 -4.15 44.16
C ASN A 605 20.57 -3.98 43.42
N GLN A 606 20.18 -2.74 43.15
CA GLN A 606 18.87 -2.43 42.57
C GLN A 606 18.60 -3.13 41.20
N SER A 607 19.63 -3.25 40.37
CA SER A 607 19.50 -3.93 39.06
C SER A 607 19.35 -5.46 39.17
N LYS A 608 19.61 -6.04 40.35
CA LYS A 608 19.67 -7.50 40.58
C LYS A 608 18.51 -8.03 41.41
N VAL A 609 17.61 -7.17 41.96
CA VAL A 609 16.58 -7.60 42.94
C VAL A 609 15.58 -8.62 42.38
N PHE A 610 15.33 -8.62 41.08
CA PHE A 610 14.46 -9.60 40.41
C PHE A 610 15.24 -10.77 39.79
N THR A 611 16.57 -10.82 39.97
CA THR A 611 17.38 -11.95 39.47
C THR A 611 17.19 -13.17 40.40
N PRO A 612 16.87 -14.36 39.88
CA PRO A 612 16.75 -15.57 40.68
C PRO A 612 18.01 -15.85 41.50
N PHE A 613 17.84 -16.30 42.74
CA PHE A 613 18.88 -16.62 43.75
C PHE A 613 19.65 -15.40 44.28
N PHE A 614 19.33 -14.19 43.88
CA PHE A 614 19.97 -13.01 44.44
C PHE A 614 19.36 -12.66 45.80
N THR A 615 20.20 -12.58 46.82
CA THR A 615 19.83 -12.18 48.19
C THR A 615 20.95 -11.43 48.88
N THR A 616 20.59 -10.39 49.66
CA THR A 616 21.51 -9.64 50.53
C THR A 616 21.42 -10.11 51.97
N LYS A 617 20.48 -11.04 52.30
CA LYS A 617 20.32 -11.60 53.63
C LYS A 617 21.44 -12.60 53.94
N SER A 618 21.85 -12.67 55.21
CA SER A 618 22.87 -13.63 55.65
C SER A 618 22.57 -15.06 55.23
N MET A 619 23.62 -15.86 55.06
CA MET A 619 23.51 -17.27 54.67
C MET A 619 22.44 -17.96 55.56
N GLY A 620 21.40 -18.46 54.88
CA GLY A 620 20.33 -19.17 55.57
C GLY A 620 19.02 -18.42 55.77
N LYS A 621 19.00 -17.10 55.71
CA LYS A 621 17.78 -16.29 55.98
C LYS A 621 17.01 -15.84 54.73
N GLY A 622 17.54 -16.12 53.53
CA GLY A 622 16.87 -15.78 52.28
C GLY A 622 17.18 -16.75 51.13
N THR A 623 16.17 -17.12 50.34
CA THR A 623 16.32 -18.02 49.17
C THR A 623 16.66 -17.28 47.91
N GLY A 624 16.46 -15.94 47.84
CA GLY A 624 16.64 -15.11 46.65
C GLY A 624 15.63 -15.41 45.53
N LEU A 625 14.58 -16.21 45.76
CA LEU A 625 13.59 -16.57 44.76
C LEU A 625 12.30 -15.74 44.83
N GLY A 626 11.96 -15.19 46.00
CA GLY A 626 10.67 -14.55 46.24
C GLY A 626 10.33 -13.41 45.26
N LEU A 627 11.24 -12.46 45.05
CA LEU A 627 11.01 -11.32 44.13
C LEU A 627 11.01 -11.74 42.68
N ALA A 628 11.85 -12.71 42.30
CA ALA A 628 11.86 -13.25 40.91
C ALA A 628 10.54 -13.95 40.59
N ILE A 629 9.98 -14.73 41.53
CA ILE A 629 8.66 -15.35 41.45
C ILE A 629 7.58 -14.28 41.35
N SER A 630 7.60 -13.27 42.23
CA SER A 630 6.65 -12.16 42.20
C SER A 630 6.64 -11.44 40.85
N TYR A 631 7.82 -11.19 40.26
CA TYR A 631 7.95 -10.62 38.92
C TYR A 631 7.29 -11.50 37.85
N GLY A 632 7.55 -12.81 37.86
CA GLY A 632 6.95 -13.78 36.93
C GLY A 632 5.43 -13.82 37.03
N ILE A 633 4.89 -13.91 38.23
CA ILE A 633 3.44 -13.94 38.48
C ILE A 633 2.74 -12.67 37.98
N ILE A 634 3.32 -11.50 38.27
CA ILE A 634 2.74 -10.23 37.82
C ILE A 634 2.79 -10.11 36.28
N LYS A 635 3.86 -10.58 35.63
CA LYS A 635 3.95 -10.61 34.17
C LYS A 635 2.93 -11.56 33.53
N MET A 636 2.69 -12.75 34.12
CA MET A 636 1.62 -13.65 33.66
C MET A 636 0.22 -13.01 33.77
N HIS A 637 0.00 -12.15 34.77
CA HIS A 637 -1.21 -11.34 34.93
C HIS A 637 -1.21 -10.08 34.05
N LYS A 638 -0.34 -9.97 33.04
CA LYS A 638 -0.17 -8.78 32.16
C LYS A 638 0.06 -7.48 32.92
N GLY A 639 0.50 -7.59 34.16
CA GLY A 639 0.82 -6.48 35.04
C GLY A 639 2.28 -6.04 34.97
N ASN A 640 2.61 -5.07 35.81
CA ASN A 640 3.98 -4.62 35.98
C ASN A 640 4.33 -4.45 37.47
N ILE A 641 5.56 -4.78 37.86
CA ILE A 641 6.10 -4.56 39.18
C ILE A 641 7.37 -3.72 39.08
N THR A 642 7.41 -2.64 39.84
CA THR A 642 8.54 -1.71 39.92
C THR A 642 8.80 -1.36 41.39
N PHE A 643 9.95 -0.79 41.70
CA PHE A 643 10.23 -0.27 43.03
C PHE A 643 11.04 1.01 42.95
N THR A 644 10.98 1.80 44.01
CA THR A 644 11.87 2.90 44.31
C THR A 644 12.43 2.71 45.71
N SER A 645 13.74 2.86 45.88
CA SER A 645 14.39 2.63 47.17
C SER A 645 15.57 3.59 47.38
N GLU A 646 15.71 4.04 48.61
CA GLU A 646 16.83 4.84 49.06
C GLU A 646 17.39 4.21 50.32
N GLU A 647 18.71 3.96 50.33
CA GLU A 647 19.40 3.32 51.44
C GLU A 647 19.21 4.15 52.72
N GLY A 648 18.79 3.49 53.83
CA GLY A 648 18.50 4.10 55.09
C GLY A 648 17.14 4.82 55.21
N LYS A 649 16.31 4.86 54.13
CA LYS A 649 14.98 5.51 54.17
C LYS A 649 13.83 4.59 53.90
N GLY A 650 14.10 3.44 53.29
CA GLY A 650 13.08 2.43 52.98
C GLY A 650 12.88 2.16 51.49
N THR A 651 11.84 1.36 51.22
CA THR A 651 11.52 0.92 49.86
C THR A 651 10.00 1.06 49.57
N THR A 652 9.68 1.44 48.36
CA THR A 652 8.30 1.41 47.83
C THR A 652 8.23 0.45 46.67
N PHE A 653 7.53 -0.66 46.82
CA PHE A 653 7.15 -1.56 45.73
C PHE A 653 5.83 -1.12 45.15
N LYS A 654 5.74 -1.06 43.82
CA LYS A 654 4.54 -0.71 43.08
C LYS A 654 4.15 -1.83 42.11
N VAL A 655 2.99 -2.40 42.33
CA VAL A 655 2.37 -3.42 41.46
C VAL A 655 1.23 -2.76 40.70
N VAL A 656 1.21 -2.96 39.38
CA VAL A 656 0.17 -2.46 38.48
C VAL A 656 -0.47 -3.65 37.79
N LEU A 657 -1.80 -3.79 37.90
CA LEU A 657 -2.59 -4.86 37.28
C LEU A 657 -3.69 -4.26 36.40
N PRO A 658 -3.90 -4.73 35.16
CA PRO A 658 -4.95 -4.21 34.29
C PRO A 658 -6.36 -4.58 34.79
N LYS A 659 -7.30 -3.61 34.74
CA LYS A 659 -8.71 -3.82 35.15
C LYS A 659 -9.45 -4.82 34.26
N HIS A 660 -9.19 -4.77 32.95
CA HIS A 660 -9.77 -5.67 31.97
C HIS A 660 -8.66 -6.51 31.33
N GLN A 661 -8.59 -7.76 31.73
CA GLN A 661 -7.69 -8.72 31.12
C GLN A 661 -8.47 -9.45 30.02
N ALA A 662 -8.20 -9.13 28.76
CA ALA A 662 -8.62 -9.96 27.64
C ALA A 662 -7.78 -11.24 27.63
N PHE A 663 -8.14 -12.21 28.47
CA PHE A 663 -7.69 -13.56 28.31
C PHE A 663 -8.56 -14.19 27.22
N GLN A 664 -7.98 -14.58 26.08
CA GLN A 664 -8.64 -15.48 25.15
C GLN A 664 -8.86 -16.80 25.90
N ILE A 665 -10.10 -17.07 26.29
CA ILE A 665 -10.54 -18.40 26.71
C ILE A 665 -10.45 -19.24 25.43
N ASN A 666 -9.39 -20.04 25.28
CA ASN A 666 -9.37 -21.13 24.33
C ASN A 666 -10.42 -22.16 24.77
N GLU A 667 -11.65 -22.02 24.30
CA GLU A 667 -12.64 -23.08 24.24
C GLU A 667 -12.19 -24.12 23.19
N ALA A 668 -11.23 -24.93 23.58
CA ALA A 668 -10.85 -26.12 22.81
C ALA A 668 -10.45 -27.20 23.80
N ASN A 669 -11.47 -27.83 24.40
CA ASN A 669 -11.45 -29.23 24.88
C ASN A 669 -12.72 -29.58 25.65
N GLU A 670 -13.87 -29.44 25.04
CA GLU A 670 -15.04 -30.30 25.34
C GLU A 670 -15.52 -30.90 24.02
N GLY A 671 -14.95 -32.04 23.66
CA GLY A 671 -15.35 -32.70 22.42
C GLY A 671 -14.43 -33.83 21.97
N ALA A 672 -13.91 -34.60 22.93
CA ALA A 672 -13.21 -35.85 22.62
C ALA A 672 -13.44 -36.92 23.70
N GLU A 673 -14.73 -37.17 24.03
CA GLU A 673 -15.21 -38.43 24.63
C GLU A 673 -16.61 -38.66 24.11
N ALA A 674 -16.75 -39.10 22.88
CA ALA A 674 -17.86 -39.88 22.36
C ALA A 674 -17.65 -40.08 20.84
N LEU A 675 -16.81 -41.02 20.44
CA LEU A 675 -17.03 -41.92 19.31
C LEU A 675 -15.85 -42.90 19.25
#